data_f06ef65da4886f914efe154653005fc8
#
_entry.id   f06ef65da4886f914efe154653005fc8
#
_cell.length_a   1.000
_cell.length_b   1.000
_cell.length_c   1.000
_cell.angle_alpha   90.00
_cell.angle_beta   90.00
_cell.angle_gamma   90.00
#
_symmetry.space_group_name_H-M   'P 1'
#
loop_
_entity.id
_entity.type
_entity.pdbx_description
1 polymer ?
#
loop_
_entity_poly.entity_id
_entity_poly.type
_entity_poly.pdbx_seq_one_letter_code
_entity_poly.pdbx_strand_id
1 'polypeptide(L)'
;MADSGKKLYVTVRIIDVPLHADKPYEYYVPPELEDSVLPGTVVSVPFGRGNRKTAAVVCGTSDVCSCPNPTAVKPIFGASADTGLLDAKALELCEFLCSYTLCTFGEAVRTVIPPAALSKVDEYYTAADTAEPPQDMLNEKAAMVYTYIKARSAAGVTPEKLVSKFGEEAAELAASLIKLGMLQKNVRVREATNNRYTVYAQIADGKAREADEAQRTVRSPLQAQILAILRANGRMETSELYARIGKKAQAQLASLEEKGLVTLEKIETYRNPYLACAKADGGANVLSDGQKAAFDKMNALYSEGKPAAALLHGITGSGKTRVIKAMIDRVISDGKGVIMLVPEIALTPQTVGYFCGCFGDRVAVIHSNLSQGERYDAWKRVRRGDADIVIGTRSAIFAPVKNLGMIVIDEEQEHTYKSDTDPKYLAHDVARFRCGKTGAFMLLSSATPSLGSYCKAVQGIYTLVELNERYGGAKLPEVVISAMRSEAQAGNTSPIGSVLRGELERVYKDGNQSIVFLNRRGYSNTVSCRICGEAIKCPHCSVSLTYHTRRPLGADSADAPQYLARRREYGILACHYCGYRARVPEKCPFCGAEHFKYMGCGTQQVQEELERLLPGARVLRMDADTTQTKNAHGEILRRFRNGEGDILLGTQMVTKGHDFPHVTLVGVINADQSLYLDDYRAEEKTFSMLTQVIGRAG
;
A
#
# COMPACT_ATOMS: atom_id res chain seq x y z
N MET A 1 -26.81 -14.46 -51.30
CA MET A 1 -27.32 -13.64 -50.19
C MET A 1 -26.30 -13.76 -49.07
N ALA A 2 -25.50 -12.73 -48.89
CA ALA A 2 -24.47 -12.72 -47.82
C ALA A 2 -25.19 -12.65 -46.48
N ASP A 3 -24.87 -13.60 -45.64
CA ASP A 3 -25.31 -13.67 -44.24
C ASP A 3 -24.90 -12.36 -43.55
N SER A 4 -25.87 -11.48 -43.26
CA SER A 4 -25.63 -10.26 -42.50
C SER A 4 -25.48 -10.59 -41.02
N GLY A 5 -24.42 -11.29 -40.69
CA GLY A 5 -24.08 -11.53 -39.27
C GLY A 5 -24.03 -10.17 -38.54
N LYS A 6 -24.81 -10.03 -37.49
CA LYS A 6 -24.76 -8.86 -36.59
C LYS A 6 -23.32 -8.63 -36.16
N LYS A 7 -22.76 -7.49 -36.49
CA LYS A 7 -21.41 -7.11 -36.03
C LYS A 7 -21.50 -6.57 -34.63
N LEU A 8 -20.67 -7.08 -33.71
CA LEU A 8 -20.53 -6.57 -32.36
C LEU A 8 -19.54 -5.39 -32.37
N TYR A 9 -19.95 -4.26 -31.82
CA TYR A 9 -19.11 -3.09 -31.61
C TYR A 9 -18.83 -2.90 -30.12
N VAL A 10 -17.65 -2.35 -29.78
CA VAL A 10 -17.24 -2.04 -28.42
C VAL A 10 -16.83 -0.58 -28.31
N THR A 11 -17.30 0.06 -27.25
CA THR A 11 -16.81 1.34 -26.79
C THR A 11 -15.68 1.11 -25.80
N VAL A 12 -14.50 1.64 -26.08
CA VAL A 12 -13.32 1.46 -25.24
C VAL A 12 -12.71 2.79 -24.79
N ARG A 13 -12.04 2.78 -23.64
CA ARG A 13 -11.18 3.85 -23.17
C ARG A 13 -9.72 3.35 -23.17
N ILE A 14 -8.83 4.14 -23.74
CA ILE A 14 -7.42 3.77 -23.91
C ILE A 14 -6.66 4.08 -22.62
N ILE A 15 -5.79 3.15 -22.16
CA ILE A 15 -5.13 3.25 -20.88
C ILE A 15 -3.97 4.27 -20.88
N ASP A 16 -3.20 4.32 -21.98
CA ASP A 16 -1.98 5.13 -22.10
C ASP A 16 -2.15 6.29 -23.07
N VAL A 17 -2.95 7.28 -22.67
CA VAL A 17 -3.17 8.49 -23.48
C VAL A 17 -3.11 9.75 -22.61
N PRO A 18 -2.67 10.90 -23.17
CA PRO A 18 -2.78 12.18 -22.49
C PRO A 18 -4.26 12.62 -22.38
N LEU A 19 -4.53 13.52 -21.43
CA LEU A 19 -5.90 13.95 -21.07
C LEU A 19 -6.73 14.40 -22.28
N HIS A 20 -6.15 15.13 -23.24
CA HIS A 20 -6.87 15.60 -24.44
C HIS A 20 -7.32 14.47 -25.38
N ALA A 21 -6.70 13.29 -25.30
CA ALA A 21 -7.05 12.11 -26.08
C ALA A 21 -7.84 11.08 -25.25
N ASP A 22 -8.12 11.36 -23.99
CA ASP A 22 -8.87 10.49 -23.10
C ASP A 22 -10.37 10.65 -23.29
N LYS A 23 -10.89 9.95 -24.30
CA LYS A 23 -12.31 9.89 -24.67
C LYS A 23 -12.70 8.48 -25.11
N PRO A 24 -14.00 8.15 -25.17
CA PRO A 24 -14.46 6.89 -25.73
C PRO A 24 -14.12 6.78 -27.22
N TYR A 25 -13.68 5.58 -27.61
CA TYR A 25 -13.44 5.19 -29.00
C TYR A 25 -14.22 3.93 -29.33
N GLU A 26 -14.71 3.81 -30.57
CA GLU A 26 -15.47 2.66 -31.02
C GLU A 26 -14.63 1.78 -31.94
N TYR A 27 -14.70 0.46 -31.70
CA TYR A 27 -14.06 -0.58 -32.50
C TYR A 27 -15.04 -1.71 -32.75
N TYR A 28 -14.84 -2.50 -33.83
CA TYR A 28 -15.63 -3.71 -34.00
C TYR A 28 -14.88 -4.93 -33.47
N VAL A 29 -15.65 -5.94 -33.02
CA VAL A 29 -15.12 -7.18 -32.48
C VAL A 29 -15.13 -8.25 -33.55
N PRO A 30 -13.97 -8.85 -33.91
CA PRO A 30 -13.94 -10.01 -34.79
C PRO A 30 -14.75 -11.18 -34.21
N PRO A 31 -15.45 -11.99 -35.07
CA PRO A 31 -16.31 -13.07 -34.58
C PRO A 31 -15.63 -14.05 -33.62
N GLU A 32 -14.34 -14.34 -33.82
CA GLU A 32 -13.55 -15.22 -32.98
C GLU A 32 -13.28 -14.67 -31.56
N LEU A 33 -13.55 -13.40 -31.31
CA LEU A 33 -13.33 -12.74 -30.02
C LEU A 33 -14.65 -12.35 -29.31
N GLU A 34 -15.81 -12.54 -29.93
CA GLU A 34 -17.10 -12.06 -29.39
C GLU A 34 -17.40 -12.60 -28.00
N ASP A 35 -17.15 -13.89 -27.75
CA ASP A 35 -17.39 -14.55 -26.44
C ASP A 35 -16.40 -14.08 -25.36
N SER A 36 -15.28 -13.48 -25.76
CA SER A 36 -14.22 -13.03 -24.85
C SER A 36 -14.30 -11.56 -24.49
N VAL A 37 -15.25 -10.81 -25.06
CA VAL A 37 -15.30 -9.34 -24.92
C VAL A 37 -16.56 -8.91 -24.17
N LEU A 38 -16.38 -8.63 -22.88
CA LEU A 38 -17.39 -8.08 -21.98
C LEU A 38 -16.96 -6.70 -21.46
N PRO A 39 -17.90 -5.85 -20.99
CA PRO A 39 -17.54 -4.63 -20.28
C PRO A 39 -16.54 -4.93 -19.15
N GLY A 40 -15.46 -4.12 -19.08
CA GLY A 40 -14.36 -4.32 -18.14
C GLY A 40 -13.24 -5.24 -18.62
N THR A 41 -13.36 -5.84 -19.80
CA THR A 41 -12.26 -6.63 -20.40
C THR A 41 -11.18 -5.70 -20.96
N VAL A 42 -9.91 -6.06 -20.75
CA VAL A 42 -8.77 -5.37 -21.38
C VAL A 42 -8.57 -5.93 -22.78
N VAL A 43 -8.58 -5.05 -23.77
CA VAL A 43 -8.40 -5.38 -25.19
C VAL A 43 -7.20 -4.65 -25.79
N SER A 44 -6.65 -5.19 -26.85
CA SER A 44 -5.63 -4.53 -27.68
C SER A 44 -6.27 -3.91 -28.90
N VAL A 45 -6.05 -2.60 -29.11
CA VAL A 45 -6.65 -1.83 -30.20
C VAL A 45 -5.59 -1.06 -31.01
N PRO A 46 -5.83 -0.82 -32.31
CA PRO A 46 -5.00 0.07 -33.13
C PRO A 46 -5.27 1.53 -32.75
N PHE A 47 -4.26 2.29 -32.31
CA PHE A 47 -4.42 3.68 -31.93
C PHE A 47 -3.33 4.60 -32.52
N GLY A 48 -3.68 5.85 -32.80
CA GLY A 48 -2.78 6.87 -33.31
C GLY A 48 -2.43 6.74 -34.80
N ARG A 49 -1.58 7.64 -35.32
CA ARG A 49 -1.20 7.73 -36.72
C ARG A 49 -0.49 6.49 -37.29
N GLY A 50 0.12 5.68 -36.43
CA GLY A 50 0.83 4.47 -36.83
C GLY A 50 0.10 3.16 -36.49
N ASN A 51 -1.19 3.21 -36.15
CA ASN A 51 -1.97 2.04 -35.70
C ASN A 51 -1.22 1.24 -34.63
N ARG A 52 -0.58 1.93 -33.67
CA ARG A 52 0.12 1.28 -32.57
C ARG A 52 -0.86 0.44 -31.76
N LYS A 53 -0.47 -0.77 -31.47
CA LYS A 53 -1.23 -1.68 -30.62
C LYS A 53 -1.17 -1.18 -29.18
N THR A 54 -2.32 -0.77 -28.67
CA THR A 54 -2.43 -0.12 -27.34
C THR A 54 -3.48 -0.83 -26.53
N ALA A 55 -3.26 -0.93 -25.20
CA ALA A 55 -4.22 -1.50 -24.28
C ALA A 55 -5.39 -0.52 -24.04
N ALA A 56 -6.59 -1.06 -24.04
CA ALA A 56 -7.81 -0.33 -23.77
C ALA A 56 -8.76 -1.17 -22.91
N VAL A 57 -9.68 -0.53 -22.22
CA VAL A 57 -10.72 -1.19 -21.43
C VAL A 57 -12.06 -1.03 -22.15
N VAL A 58 -12.79 -2.12 -22.29
CA VAL A 58 -14.15 -2.12 -22.83
C VAL A 58 -15.09 -1.50 -21.80
N CYS A 59 -15.75 -0.40 -22.18
CA CYS A 59 -16.74 0.28 -21.33
C CYS A 59 -18.17 -0.13 -21.65
N GLY A 60 -18.42 -0.59 -22.89
CA GLY A 60 -19.75 -1.03 -23.33
C GLY A 60 -19.69 -1.80 -24.63
N THR A 61 -20.75 -2.55 -24.91
CA THR A 61 -20.95 -3.33 -26.13
C THR A 61 -22.25 -2.92 -26.82
N SER A 62 -22.31 -2.95 -28.14
CA SER A 62 -23.49 -2.59 -28.93
C SER A 62 -23.53 -3.36 -30.23
N ASP A 63 -24.71 -3.71 -30.70
CA ASP A 63 -24.95 -4.28 -32.04
C ASP A 63 -25.03 -3.18 -33.12
N VAL A 64 -25.04 -1.91 -32.72
CA VAL A 64 -25.20 -0.76 -33.63
C VAL A 64 -23.96 0.13 -33.50
N CYS A 65 -23.35 0.44 -34.64
CA CYS A 65 -22.25 1.39 -34.68
C CYS A 65 -22.77 2.83 -34.51
N SER A 66 -22.17 3.55 -33.56
CA SER A 66 -22.48 4.97 -33.34
C SER A 66 -21.67 5.91 -34.25
N CYS A 67 -20.66 5.38 -34.94
CA CYS A 67 -19.81 6.13 -35.83
C CYS A 67 -20.53 6.47 -37.14
N PRO A 68 -20.48 7.72 -37.66
CA PRO A 68 -21.10 8.11 -38.91
C PRO A 68 -20.63 7.29 -40.12
N ASN A 69 -19.43 6.72 -40.08
CA ASN A 69 -18.89 5.85 -41.12
C ASN A 69 -18.51 4.48 -40.55
N PRO A 70 -19.43 3.50 -40.49
CA PRO A 70 -19.19 2.18 -39.94
C PRO A 70 -18.07 1.38 -40.62
N THR A 71 -17.79 1.66 -41.90
CA THR A 71 -16.73 0.96 -42.65
C THR A 71 -15.33 1.42 -42.26
N ALA A 72 -15.20 2.58 -41.62
CA ALA A 72 -13.93 3.09 -41.11
C ALA A 72 -13.58 2.59 -39.70
N VAL A 73 -14.52 1.91 -39.04
CA VAL A 73 -14.29 1.37 -37.69
C VAL A 73 -13.33 0.17 -37.76
N LYS A 74 -12.24 0.25 -36.99
CA LYS A 74 -11.17 -0.75 -37.01
C LYS A 74 -11.50 -1.93 -36.07
N PRO A 75 -10.92 -3.12 -36.34
CA PRO A 75 -11.05 -4.26 -35.45
C PRO A 75 -10.20 -4.08 -34.16
N ILE A 76 -10.61 -4.72 -33.08
CA ILE A 76 -9.70 -5.02 -31.99
C ILE A 76 -8.73 -6.13 -32.43
N PHE A 77 -7.52 -6.15 -31.81
CA PHE A 77 -6.52 -7.17 -32.14
C PHE A 77 -6.54 -8.40 -31.24
N GLY A 78 -7.13 -8.31 -30.07
CA GLY A 78 -7.21 -9.38 -29.10
C GLY A 78 -7.78 -8.91 -27.77
N ALA A 79 -8.20 -9.87 -26.95
CA ALA A 79 -8.75 -9.66 -25.63
C ALA A 79 -7.93 -10.38 -24.57
N SER A 80 -7.97 -9.89 -23.33
CA SER A 80 -7.41 -10.57 -22.17
C SER A 80 -8.18 -11.86 -21.88
N ALA A 81 -7.49 -12.90 -21.41
CA ALA A 81 -8.11 -14.12 -20.94
C ALA A 81 -8.98 -13.89 -19.68
N ASP A 82 -8.66 -12.87 -18.86
CA ASP A 82 -9.49 -12.46 -17.72
C ASP A 82 -10.59 -11.51 -18.23
N THR A 83 -11.71 -12.09 -18.63
CA THR A 83 -12.89 -11.35 -19.08
C THR A 83 -13.56 -10.67 -17.90
N GLY A 84 -13.89 -9.37 -18.05
CA GLY A 84 -14.51 -8.59 -16.98
C GLY A 84 -13.59 -8.35 -15.77
N LEU A 85 -12.31 -8.05 -16.02
CA LEU A 85 -11.33 -7.69 -15.00
C LEU A 85 -11.84 -6.53 -14.10
N LEU A 86 -12.50 -5.54 -14.70
CA LEU A 86 -13.27 -4.52 -14.01
C LEU A 86 -14.76 -4.85 -14.08
N ASP A 87 -15.39 -5.12 -12.96
CA ASP A 87 -16.85 -5.21 -12.94
C ASP A 87 -17.52 -3.82 -13.15
N ALA A 88 -18.83 -3.78 -13.29
CA ALA A 88 -19.57 -2.54 -13.50
C ALA A 88 -19.30 -1.51 -12.38
N LYS A 89 -19.16 -1.95 -11.13
CA LYS A 89 -18.88 -1.08 -9.99
C LYS A 89 -17.47 -0.48 -10.07
N ALA A 90 -16.49 -1.26 -10.55
CA ALA A 90 -15.12 -0.78 -10.75
C ALA A 90 -15.04 0.22 -11.91
N LEU A 91 -15.80 0.02 -13.00
CA LEU A 91 -15.91 0.98 -14.09
C LEU A 91 -16.53 2.30 -13.61
N GLU A 92 -17.66 2.24 -12.86
CA GLU A 92 -18.26 3.45 -12.26
C GLU A 92 -17.29 4.16 -11.31
N LEU A 93 -16.48 3.41 -10.56
CA LEU A 93 -15.47 3.97 -9.66
C LEU A 93 -14.35 4.68 -10.44
N CYS A 94 -13.92 4.13 -11.59
CA CYS A 94 -12.97 4.80 -12.46
C CYS A 94 -13.54 6.12 -13.02
N GLU A 95 -14.78 6.12 -13.48
CA GLU A 95 -15.47 7.36 -13.98
C GLU A 95 -15.63 8.39 -12.84
N PHE A 96 -15.96 7.96 -11.62
CA PHE A 96 -15.99 8.83 -10.45
C PHE A 96 -14.62 9.46 -10.20
N LEU A 97 -13.54 8.69 -10.24
CA LEU A 97 -12.18 9.21 -10.05
C LEU A 97 -11.81 10.23 -11.14
N CYS A 98 -12.12 9.96 -12.40
CA CYS A 98 -11.87 10.89 -13.50
C CYS A 98 -12.56 12.24 -13.27
N SER A 99 -13.84 12.22 -12.90
CA SER A 99 -14.60 13.44 -12.64
C SER A 99 -14.18 14.17 -11.37
N TYR A 100 -13.83 13.41 -10.33
CA TYR A 100 -13.49 13.96 -9.01
C TYR A 100 -12.06 14.53 -8.94
N THR A 101 -11.09 13.88 -9.60
CA THR A 101 -9.67 14.27 -9.52
C THR A 101 -9.11 14.83 -10.81
N LEU A 102 -9.90 14.88 -11.88
CA LEU A 102 -9.50 15.30 -13.23
C LEU A 102 -8.34 14.47 -13.80
N CYS A 103 -8.25 13.21 -13.41
CA CYS A 103 -7.27 12.27 -13.94
C CYS A 103 -7.76 11.61 -15.24
N THR A 104 -6.84 10.99 -15.99
CA THR A 104 -7.20 10.15 -17.12
C THR A 104 -7.85 8.85 -16.67
N PHE A 105 -8.66 8.25 -17.52
CA PHE A 105 -9.27 6.95 -17.24
C PHE A 105 -8.22 5.86 -17.00
N GLY A 106 -7.11 5.91 -17.74
CA GLY A 106 -5.98 4.98 -17.54
C GLY A 106 -5.32 5.12 -16.16
N GLU A 107 -5.17 6.35 -15.63
CA GLU A 107 -4.69 6.59 -14.26
C GLU A 107 -5.69 6.06 -13.23
N ALA A 108 -6.98 6.27 -13.45
CA ALA A 108 -8.03 5.71 -12.60
C ALA A 108 -7.99 4.17 -12.58
N VAL A 109 -7.89 3.51 -13.74
CA VAL A 109 -7.78 2.05 -13.86
C VAL A 109 -6.56 1.52 -13.09
N ARG A 110 -5.38 2.14 -13.26
CA ARG A 110 -4.15 1.73 -12.54
C ARG A 110 -4.24 1.94 -11.03
N THR A 111 -5.13 2.81 -10.60
CA THR A 111 -5.38 3.06 -9.17
C THR A 111 -6.34 2.03 -8.58
N VAL A 112 -7.39 1.67 -9.33
CA VAL A 112 -8.43 0.72 -8.91
C VAL A 112 -7.93 -0.72 -8.98
N ILE A 113 -7.09 -1.05 -9.97
CA ILE A 113 -6.58 -2.41 -10.18
C ILE A 113 -5.08 -2.47 -9.87
N PRO A 114 -4.59 -3.53 -9.20
CA PRO A 114 -3.15 -3.73 -9.04
C PRO A 114 -2.46 -3.79 -10.41
N PRO A 115 -1.28 -3.15 -10.59
CA PRO A 115 -0.55 -3.21 -11.86
C PRO A 115 -0.26 -4.62 -12.36
N ALA A 116 -0.16 -5.57 -11.44
CA ALA A 116 0.05 -6.99 -11.73
C ALA A 116 -1.17 -7.69 -12.33
N ALA A 117 -2.37 -7.13 -12.18
CA ALA A 117 -3.60 -7.63 -12.80
C ALA A 117 -3.80 -7.08 -14.22
N LEU A 118 -3.17 -5.94 -14.54
CA LEU A 118 -3.25 -5.37 -15.88
C LEU A 118 -2.42 -6.21 -16.83
N SER A 119 -3.08 -6.75 -17.83
CA SER A 119 -2.43 -7.51 -18.88
C SER A 119 -1.49 -6.63 -19.70
N LYS A 120 -0.32 -7.16 -20.03
CA LYS A 120 0.62 -6.52 -20.96
C LYS A 120 0.34 -7.01 -22.37
N VAL A 121 0.42 -6.10 -23.32
CA VAL A 121 0.34 -6.42 -24.73
C VAL A 121 1.76 -6.69 -25.21
N ASP A 122 2.10 -7.97 -25.37
CA ASP A 122 3.40 -8.38 -25.88
C ASP A 122 3.31 -8.57 -27.40
N GLU A 123 4.19 -7.91 -28.15
CA GLU A 123 4.40 -8.18 -29.55
C GLU A 123 5.41 -9.33 -29.72
N TYR A 124 5.18 -10.20 -30.68
CA TYR A 124 6.11 -11.27 -31.02
C TYR A 124 6.08 -11.58 -32.50
N TYR A 125 7.21 -12.10 -32.98
CA TYR A 125 7.38 -12.50 -34.37
C TYR A 125 7.28 -14.02 -34.49
N THR A 126 6.58 -14.47 -35.57
CA THR A 126 6.54 -15.88 -36.00
C THR A 126 6.92 -15.97 -37.46
N ALA A 127 7.37 -17.13 -37.92
CA ALA A 127 7.55 -17.37 -39.34
C ALA A 127 6.17 -17.47 -40.00
N ALA A 128 6.02 -16.91 -41.20
CA ALA A 128 4.85 -17.11 -42.02
C ALA A 128 4.86 -18.51 -42.66
N ASP A 129 3.68 -19.13 -42.84
CA ASP A 129 3.55 -20.48 -43.42
C ASP A 129 3.85 -20.55 -44.92
N THR A 130 4.28 -19.46 -45.53
CA THR A 130 4.59 -19.36 -46.97
C THR A 130 6.06 -19.69 -47.23
N ALA A 131 6.27 -20.39 -48.32
CA ALA A 131 7.49 -20.88 -48.97
C ALA A 131 8.88 -20.37 -48.47
N GLU A 132 9.86 -21.27 -48.53
CA GLU A 132 11.25 -20.95 -48.24
C GLU A 132 11.76 -19.75 -49.02
N PRO A 133 12.51 -18.83 -48.39
CA PRO A 133 12.99 -17.64 -49.07
C PRO A 133 14.02 -18.02 -50.14
N PRO A 134 14.06 -17.26 -51.25
CA PRO A 134 15.19 -17.34 -52.15
C PRO A 134 16.48 -17.01 -51.39
N GLN A 135 17.39 -17.91 -51.31
CA GLN A 135 18.65 -17.76 -50.55
C GLN A 135 19.48 -16.54 -51.00
N ASP A 136 19.26 -16.04 -52.19
CA ASP A 136 20.00 -14.92 -52.79
C ASP A 136 19.48 -13.51 -52.39
N MET A 137 18.38 -13.40 -51.68
CA MET A 137 17.76 -12.10 -51.31
C MET A 137 18.02 -11.63 -49.86
N LEU A 138 18.60 -12.45 -49.00
CA LEU A 138 18.83 -12.12 -47.60
C LEU A 138 20.32 -11.92 -47.33
N ASN A 139 20.64 -10.83 -46.66
CA ASN A 139 21.97 -10.70 -46.05
C ASN A 139 22.13 -11.74 -44.92
N GLU A 140 23.37 -12.08 -44.61
CA GLU A 140 23.71 -13.10 -43.62
C GLU A 140 23.04 -12.89 -42.26
N LYS A 141 22.97 -11.63 -41.78
CA LYS A 141 22.31 -11.26 -40.51
C LYS A 141 20.79 -11.47 -40.56
N ALA A 142 20.12 -11.12 -41.66
CA ALA A 142 18.69 -11.34 -41.82
C ALA A 142 18.32 -12.82 -41.87
N ALA A 143 19.15 -13.63 -42.52
CA ALA A 143 18.99 -15.08 -42.55
C ALA A 143 19.14 -15.70 -41.15
N MET A 144 20.08 -15.22 -40.34
CA MET A 144 20.24 -15.66 -38.95
C MET A 144 19.01 -15.28 -38.09
N VAL A 145 18.49 -14.07 -38.21
CA VAL A 145 17.28 -13.61 -37.50
C VAL A 145 16.07 -14.44 -37.90
N TYR A 146 15.88 -14.69 -39.21
CA TYR A 146 14.78 -15.51 -39.71
C TYR A 146 14.85 -16.95 -39.17
N THR A 147 15.99 -17.59 -39.28
CA THR A 147 16.23 -18.98 -38.79
C THR A 147 15.95 -19.07 -37.29
N TYR A 148 16.39 -18.08 -36.51
CA TYR A 148 16.13 -18.02 -35.07
C TYR A 148 14.66 -17.92 -34.73
N ILE A 149 13.90 -17.09 -35.49
CA ILE A 149 12.44 -16.92 -35.26
C ILE A 149 11.72 -18.19 -35.75
N LYS A 150 12.09 -18.75 -36.92
CA LYS A 150 11.48 -19.97 -37.46
C LYS A 150 11.59 -21.16 -36.50
N ALA A 151 12.76 -21.36 -35.90
CA ALA A 151 12.97 -22.39 -34.89
C ALA A 151 12.15 -22.23 -33.60
N ARG A 152 11.55 -21.07 -33.39
CA ARG A 152 10.77 -20.72 -32.20
C ARG A 152 9.37 -20.21 -32.52
N SER A 153 8.86 -20.45 -33.72
CA SER A 153 7.56 -19.95 -34.16
C SER A 153 6.41 -20.37 -33.27
N ALA A 154 6.42 -21.56 -32.70
CA ALA A 154 5.38 -22.03 -31.77
C ALA A 154 5.27 -21.16 -30.49
N ALA A 155 6.40 -20.67 -29.97
CA ALA A 155 6.43 -19.83 -28.78
C ALA A 155 6.41 -18.33 -29.11
N GLY A 156 6.81 -17.93 -30.32
CA GLY A 156 7.06 -16.57 -30.75
C GLY A 156 8.32 -15.97 -30.14
N VAL A 157 8.90 -14.98 -30.80
CA VAL A 157 10.10 -14.26 -30.34
C VAL A 157 9.77 -12.78 -30.18
N THR A 158 9.96 -12.24 -28.97
CA THR A 158 9.69 -10.81 -28.69
C THR A 158 10.81 -9.92 -29.25
N PRO A 159 10.49 -8.63 -29.58
CA PRO A 159 11.47 -7.67 -30.07
C PRO A 159 12.69 -7.55 -29.13
N GLU A 160 12.47 -7.51 -27.79
CA GLU A 160 13.54 -7.39 -26.80
C GLU A 160 14.50 -8.58 -26.84
N LYS A 161 13.98 -9.80 -27.05
CA LYS A 161 14.82 -11.00 -27.21
C LYS A 161 15.64 -10.97 -28.48
N LEU A 162 15.12 -10.38 -29.55
CA LEU A 162 15.88 -10.19 -30.79
C LEU A 162 16.99 -9.18 -30.61
N VAL A 163 16.67 -8.02 -30.03
CA VAL A 163 17.65 -6.97 -29.74
C VAL A 163 18.74 -7.46 -28.78
N SER A 164 18.37 -8.17 -27.73
CA SER A 164 19.31 -8.77 -26.77
C SER A 164 20.28 -9.77 -27.41
N LYS A 165 19.85 -10.48 -28.48
CA LYS A 165 20.66 -11.53 -29.11
C LYS A 165 21.43 -11.05 -30.35
N PHE A 166 20.86 -10.15 -31.14
CA PHE A 166 21.40 -9.75 -32.43
C PHE A 166 21.73 -8.25 -32.56
N GLY A 167 21.52 -7.46 -31.46
CA GLY A 167 21.75 -6.02 -31.45
C GLY A 167 20.55 -5.21 -31.94
N GLU A 168 20.66 -3.88 -31.85
CA GLU A 168 19.56 -2.95 -32.17
C GLU A 168 19.08 -3.03 -33.62
N GLU A 169 19.96 -3.37 -34.55
CA GLU A 169 19.61 -3.58 -35.97
C GLU A 169 18.61 -4.72 -36.21
N ALA A 170 18.45 -5.64 -35.26
CA ALA A 170 17.57 -6.80 -35.40
C ALA A 170 16.08 -6.41 -35.55
N ALA A 171 15.65 -5.28 -35.00
CA ALA A 171 14.29 -4.79 -35.14
C ALA A 171 14.01 -4.32 -36.57
N GLU A 172 14.96 -3.65 -37.22
CA GLU A 172 14.86 -3.19 -38.60
C GLU A 172 14.91 -4.38 -39.57
N LEU A 173 15.75 -5.37 -39.30
CA LEU A 173 15.81 -6.61 -40.08
C LEU A 173 14.48 -7.39 -39.98
N ALA A 174 13.90 -7.51 -38.80
CA ALA A 174 12.59 -8.13 -38.62
C ALA A 174 11.49 -7.38 -39.39
N ALA A 175 11.50 -6.05 -39.34
CA ALA A 175 10.55 -5.22 -40.12
C ALA A 175 10.69 -5.42 -41.64
N SER A 176 11.91 -5.58 -42.14
CA SER A 176 12.19 -5.89 -43.55
C SER A 176 11.68 -7.29 -43.93
N LEU A 177 11.89 -8.29 -43.07
CA LEU A 177 11.39 -9.65 -43.28
C LEU A 177 9.86 -9.73 -43.22
N ILE A 178 9.20 -8.88 -42.46
CA ILE A 178 7.72 -8.74 -42.47
C ILE A 178 7.24 -8.17 -43.81
N LYS A 179 7.91 -7.14 -44.35
CA LYS A 179 7.56 -6.56 -45.66
C LYS A 179 7.73 -7.56 -46.77
N LEU A 180 8.67 -8.49 -46.63
CA LEU A 180 8.88 -9.60 -47.59
C LEU A 180 7.89 -10.76 -47.38
N GLY A 181 6.97 -10.66 -46.43
CA GLY A 181 5.99 -11.71 -46.14
C GLY A 181 6.56 -12.98 -45.47
N MET A 182 7.81 -12.95 -45.00
CA MET A 182 8.48 -14.08 -44.39
C MET A 182 8.22 -14.23 -42.89
N LEU A 183 7.96 -13.12 -42.22
CA LEU A 183 7.59 -13.07 -40.81
C LEU A 183 6.21 -12.43 -40.66
N GLN A 184 5.51 -12.90 -39.65
CA GLN A 184 4.28 -12.28 -39.17
C GLN A 184 4.53 -11.67 -37.81
N LYS A 185 4.03 -10.45 -37.63
CA LYS A 185 4.01 -9.77 -36.34
C LYS A 185 2.67 -10.04 -35.66
N ASN A 186 2.72 -10.81 -34.59
CA ASN A 186 1.57 -11.20 -33.81
C ASN A 186 1.54 -10.45 -32.47
N VAL A 187 0.40 -10.49 -31.80
CA VAL A 187 0.19 -9.90 -30.49
C VAL A 187 -0.47 -10.91 -29.60
N ARG A 188 -0.03 -10.97 -28.36
CA ARG A 188 -0.74 -11.67 -27.29
C ARG A 188 -0.90 -10.76 -26.09
N VAL A 189 -2.03 -10.86 -25.46
CA VAL A 189 -2.28 -10.23 -24.17
C VAL A 189 -1.82 -11.23 -23.10
N ARG A 190 -0.81 -10.86 -22.31
CA ARG A 190 -0.25 -11.71 -21.26
C ARG A 190 -0.48 -11.10 -19.89
N GLU A 191 -0.84 -11.93 -18.92
CA GLU A 191 -0.89 -11.50 -17.52
C GLU A 191 0.47 -10.97 -17.06
N ALA A 192 0.46 -9.85 -16.33
CA ALA A 192 1.70 -9.18 -15.90
C ALA A 192 2.43 -9.96 -14.81
N THR A 193 1.78 -10.88 -14.11
CA THR A 193 2.36 -11.65 -13.01
C THR A 193 1.96 -13.13 -13.12
N ASN A 194 2.95 -14.01 -12.96
CA ASN A 194 2.69 -15.45 -12.93
C ASN A 194 2.03 -15.85 -11.60
N ASN A 195 0.95 -16.61 -11.69
CA ASN A 195 0.34 -17.27 -10.55
C ASN A 195 1.35 -18.23 -9.91
N ARG A 196 1.33 -18.32 -8.59
CA ARG A 196 2.11 -19.33 -7.87
C ARG A 196 1.28 -20.61 -7.78
N TYR A 197 1.89 -21.72 -8.16
CA TYR A 197 1.28 -23.03 -8.03
C TYR A 197 2.10 -23.89 -7.09
N THR A 198 1.41 -24.60 -6.20
CA THR A 198 1.97 -25.75 -5.49
C THR A 198 1.57 -26.98 -6.25
N VAL A 199 2.55 -27.82 -6.57
CA VAL A 199 2.30 -29.07 -7.30
C VAL A 199 2.22 -30.19 -6.28
N TYR A 200 1.11 -30.90 -6.29
CA TYR A 200 0.92 -32.11 -5.51
C TYR A 200 1.10 -33.33 -6.41
N ALA A 201 1.77 -34.34 -5.89
CA ALA A 201 1.94 -35.63 -6.54
C ALA A 201 1.14 -36.69 -5.77
N GLN A 202 0.45 -37.54 -6.49
CA GLN A 202 -0.22 -38.72 -5.93
C GLN A 202 -0.15 -39.89 -6.91
N ILE A 203 -0.30 -41.10 -6.44
CA ILE A 203 -0.46 -42.26 -7.33
C ILE A 203 -1.78 -42.11 -8.07
N ALA A 204 -1.80 -42.36 -9.38
CA ALA A 204 -3.00 -42.23 -10.20
C ALA A 204 -4.10 -43.17 -9.71
N ASP A 205 -5.37 -42.71 -9.72
CA ASP A 205 -6.50 -43.44 -9.23
C ASP A 205 -6.67 -44.78 -9.97
N GLY A 206 -6.87 -45.85 -9.20
CA GLY A 206 -6.98 -47.23 -9.74
C GLY A 206 -5.64 -47.88 -10.14
N LYS A 207 -4.51 -47.15 -10.09
CA LYS A 207 -3.18 -47.61 -10.55
C LYS A 207 -2.28 -48.12 -9.43
N ALA A 208 -2.77 -48.34 -8.22
CA ALA A 208 -1.93 -48.73 -7.07
C ALA A 208 -1.20 -50.04 -7.30
N ARG A 209 -1.84 -51.05 -7.94
CA ARG A 209 -1.17 -52.35 -8.30
C ARG A 209 -0.12 -52.19 -9.36
N GLU A 210 -0.39 -51.43 -10.42
CA GLU A 210 0.56 -51.14 -11.48
C GLU A 210 1.79 -50.33 -10.95
N ALA A 211 1.56 -49.41 -10.00
CA ALA A 211 2.61 -48.68 -9.31
C ALA A 211 3.49 -49.63 -8.47
N ASP A 212 2.92 -50.70 -7.85
CA ASP A 212 3.67 -51.68 -7.10
C ASP A 212 4.56 -52.55 -7.99
N GLU A 213 4.07 -52.97 -9.15
CA GLU A 213 4.84 -53.73 -10.14
C GLU A 213 5.91 -52.81 -10.74
N ALA A 214 5.58 -51.58 -11.06
CA ALA A 214 6.51 -50.58 -11.55
C ALA A 214 7.62 -50.28 -10.53
N GLN A 215 7.29 -50.16 -9.23
CA GLN A 215 8.29 -49.94 -8.18
C GLN A 215 9.38 -51.05 -8.18
N ARG A 216 9.00 -52.28 -8.48
CA ARG A 216 9.93 -53.47 -8.54
C ARG A 216 10.68 -53.57 -9.86
N THR A 217 10.13 -53.08 -10.96
CA THR A 217 10.62 -53.26 -12.32
C THR A 217 11.27 -52.03 -12.93
N VAL A 218 11.03 -50.82 -12.36
CA VAL A 218 11.62 -49.56 -12.84
C VAL A 218 13.12 -49.55 -12.69
N ARG A 219 13.84 -49.32 -13.81
CA ARG A 219 15.32 -49.26 -13.84
C ARG A 219 15.91 -48.06 -13.04
N SER A 220 15.13 -47.05 -12.76
CA SER A 220 15.59 -45.86 -12.02
C SER A 220 15.33 -46.02 -10.53
N PRO A 221 16.35 -46.13 -9.67
CA PRO A 221 16.16 -46.22 -8.22
C PRO A 221 15.37 -45.05 -7.64
N LEU A 222 15.49 -43.85 -8.27
CA LEU A 222 14.82 -42.64 -7.84
C LEU A 222 13.30 -42.68 -8.13
N GLN A 223 12.89 -43.26 -9.28
CA GLN A 223 11.45 -43.46 -9.57
C GLN A 223 10.84 -44.47 -8.61
N ALA A 224 11.53 -45.53 -8.27
CA ALA A 224 11.09 -46.51 -7.27
C ALA A 224 10.92 -45.87 -5.88
N GLN A 225 11.86 -45.01 -5.47
CA GLN A 225 11.78 -44.26 -4.21
C GLN A 225 10.61 -43.29 -4.19
N ILE A 226 10.32 -42.57 -5.28
CA ILE A 226 9.17 -41.69 -5.42
C ILE A 226 7.87 -42.46 -5.21
N LEU A 227 7.69 -43.58 -5.93
CA LEU A 227 6.49 -44.43 -5.82
C LEU A 227 6.30 -44.94 -4.38
N ALA A 228 7.39 -45.40 -3.73
CA ALA A 228 7.34 -45.89 -2.34
C ALA A 228 6.90 -44.81 -1.37
N ILE A 229 7.43 -43.58 -1.51
CA ILE A 229 7.05 -42.43 -0.63
C ILE A 229 5.59 -42.04 -0.86
N LEU A 230 5.15 -41.92 -2.12
CA LEU A 230 3.78 -41.56 -2.45
C LEU A 230 2.77 -42.61 -2.00
N ARG A 231 3.16 -43.88 -2.03
CA ARG A 231 2.33 -44.99 -1.51
C ARG A 231 2.17 -44.92 -0.01
N ALA A 232 3.24 -44.67 0.73
CA ALA A 232 3.22 -44.64 2.18
C ALA A 232 2.48 -43.42 2.74
N ASN A 233 2.51 -42.28 2.04
CA ASN A 233 2.02 -41.00 2.55
C ASN A 233 0.81 -40.46 1.75
N GLY A 234 0.42 -41.10 0.64
CA GLY A 234 -0.65 -40.61 -0.23
C GLY A 234 -0.27 -39.35 -1.01
N ARG A 235 -1.24 -38.45 -1.20
CA ARG A 235 -1.05 -37.16 -1.85
C ARG A 235 -0.13 -36.28 -1.02
N MET A 236 0.94 -35.75 -1.64
CA MET A 236 1.86 -34.85 -0.96
C MET A 236 2.41 -33.78 -1.89
N GLU A 237 2.89 -32.69 -1.31
CA GLU A 237 3.53 -31.61 -2.04
C GLU A 237 4.88 -32.04 -2.61
N THR A 238 5.16 -31.64 -3.87
CA THR A 238 6.43 -32.02 -4.53
C THR A 238 7.66 -31.47 -3.83
N SER A 239 7.56 -30.33 -3.16
CA SER A 239 8.63 -29.76 -2.33
C SER A 239 8.95 -30.65 -1.12
N GLU A 240 7.94 -31.19 -0.45
CA GLU A 240 8.10 -32.14 0.66
C GLU A 240 8.66 -33.48 0.17
N LEU A 241 8.15 -33.95 -0.97
CA LEU A 241 8.68 -35.15 -1.63
C LEU A 241 10.18 -35.02 -1.93
N TYR A 242 10.61 -33.85 -2.48
CA TYR A 242 12.02 -33.59 -2.76
C TYR A 242 12.86 -33.48 -1.48
N ALA A 243 12.33 -32.90 -0.42
CA ALA A 243 13.01 -32.84 0.87
C ALA A 243 13.27 -34.26 1.44
N ARG A 244 12.29 -35.17 1.33
CA ARG A 244 12.42 -36.57 1.77
C ARG A 244 13.40 -37.37 0.90
N ILE A 245 13.48 -37.04 -0.38
CA ILE A 245 14.41 -37.71 -1.33
C ILE A 245 15.83 -37.12 -1.21
N GLY A 246 15.98 -35.90 -0.67
CA GLY A 246 17.24 -35.17 -0.58
C GLY A 246 17.69 -34.48 -1.87
N LYS A 247 16.92 -34.53 -2.94
CA LYS A 247 17.20 -33.86 -4.22
C LYS A 247 15.97 -33.59 -5.06
N LYS A 248 16.06 -32.60 -5.97
CA LYS A 248 15.00 -32.33 -6.95
C LYS A 248 14.87 -33.48 -7.96
N ALA A 249 13.65 -33.96 -8.18
CA ALA A 249 13.35 -35.12 -9.04
C ALA A 249 12.27 -34.81 -10.08
N GLN A 250 12.25 -33.59 -10.62
CA GLN A 250 11.18 -33.08 -11.52
C GLN A 250 11.09 -33.93 -12.82
N ALA A 251 12.21 -34.30 -13.43
CA ALA A 251 12.21 -35.12 -14.65
C ALA A 251 11.69 -36.54 -14.41
N GLN A 252 11.95 -37.08 -13.23
CA GLN A 252 11.46 -38.43 -12.86
C GLN A 252 9.96 -38.42 -12.58
N LEU A 253 9.46 -37.37 -11.93
CA LEU A 253 8.05 -37.18 -11.73
C LEU A 253 7.29 -36.99 -13.06
N ALA A 254 7.80 -36.19 -13.98
CA ALA A 254 7.22 -36.02 -15.31
C ALA A 254 7.18 -37.34 -16.09
N SER A 255 8.26 -38.13 -16.01
CA SER A 255 8.28 -39.45 -16.64
C SER A 255 7.33 -40.46 -16.02
N LEU A 256 7.03 -40.37 -14.70
CA LEU A 256 6.02 -41.21 -14.05
C LEU A 256 4.61 -40.74 -14.40
N GLU A 257 4.40 -39.44 -14.60
CA GLU A 257 3.13 -38.86 -15.08
C GLU A 257 2.85 -39.31 -16.53
N GLU A 258 3.84 -39.23 -17.44
CA GLU A 258 3.73 -39.73 -18.82
C GLU A 258 3.37 -41.21 -18.88
N LYS A 259 3.84 -42.00 -17.91
CA LYS A 259 3.51 -43.42 -17.77
C LYS A 259 2.14 -43.67 -17.12
N GLY A 260 1.44 -42.62 -16.72
CA GLY A 260 0.13 -42.69 -16.06
C GLY A 260 0.17 -43.32 -14.67
N LEU A 261 1.32 -43.40 -14.00
CA LEU A 261 1.48 -44.00 -12.66
C LEU A 261 1.30 -42.96 -11.55
N VAL A 262 1.61 -41.69 -11.85
CA VAL A 262 1.48 -40.55 -10.93
C VAL A 262 0.65 -39.47 -11.60
N THR A 263 -0.20 -38.81 -10.83
CA THR A 263 -0.92 -37.60 -11.24
C THR A 263 -0.30 -36.41 -10.57
N LEU A 264 0.02 -35.37 -11.34
CA LEU A 264 0.49 -34.08 -10.84
C LEU A 264 -0.66 -33.07 -10.88
N GLU A 265 -1.09 -32.63 -9.70
CA GLU A 265 -2.13 -31.63 -9.56
C GLU A 265 -1.49 -30.27 -9.23
N LYS A 266 -1.74 -29.28 -10.06
CA LYS A 266 -1.29 -27.90 -9.83
C LYS A 266 -2.38 -27.12 -9.13
N ILE A 267 -2.19 -26.82 -7.85
CA ILE A 267 -3.10 -25.98 -7.07
C ILE A 267 -2.52 -24.59 -6.98
N GLU A 268 -3.32 -23.59 -7.35
CA GLU A 268 -2.94 -22.21 -7.17
C GLU A 268 -2.82 -21.88 -5.68
N THR A 269 -1.67 -21.37 -5.27
CA THR A 269 -1.40 -20.99 -3.88
C THR A 269 -1.12 -19.50 -3.79
N TYR A 270 -1.70 -18.86 -2.77
CA TYR A 270 -1.53 -17.44 -2.55
C TYR A 270 -0.35 -17.15 -1.64
N ARG A 271 0.40 -16.10 -1.97
CA ARG A 271 1.43 -15.55 -1.09
C ARG A 271 0.73 -14.76 0.00
N ASN A 272 0.74 -15.28 1.23
CA ASN A 272 0.19 -14.57 2.38
C ASN A 272 1.26 -14.49 3.47
N PRO A 273 1.93 -13.35 3.66
CA PRO A 273 2.97 -13.18 4.67
C PRO A 273 2.44 -13.20 6.10
N TYR A 274 1.11 -13.14 6.29
CA TYR A 274 0.46 -13.06 7.60
C TYR A 274 -0.15 -14.38 8.08
N LEU A 275 0.02 -15.48 7.35
CA LEU A 275 -0.47 -16.80 7.76
C LEU A 275 0.02 -17.24 9.15
N ALA A 276 1.26 -16.87 9.50
CA ALA A 276 1.84 -17.17 10.81
C ALA A 276 1.23 -16.35 11.96
N CYS A 277 0.58 -15.22 11.66
CA CYS A 277 -0.02 -14.33 12.66
C CYS A 277 -1.41 -14.83 13.12
N ALA A 278 -2.02 -15.78 12.43
CA ALA A 278 -3.37 -16.29 12.69
C ALA A 278 -3.51 -17.10 14.00
N LYS A 279 -2.43 -17.28 14.76
CA LYS A 279 -2.41 -18.07 16.02
C LYS A 279 -2.59 -17.24 17.30
N ALA A 280 -2.85 -15.94 17.20
CA ALA A 280 -3.13 -15.12 18.38
C ALA A 280 -4.58 -15.39 18.86
N ASP A 281 -4.74 -15.72 20.12
CA ASP A 281 -6.05 -15.96 20.76
C ASP A 281 -6.99 -14.77 20.53
N GLY A 282 -7.99 -14.96 19.72
CA GLY A 282 -9.13 -14.06 19.56
C GLY A 282 -10.03 -14.19 20.79
N GLY A 283 -9.60 -13.71 21.95
CA GLY A 283 -10.36 -13.78 23.19
C GLY A 283 -11.81 -13.28 23.03
N ALA A 284 -12.72 -13.80 23.82
CA ALA A 284 -14.12 -13.42 23.81
C ALA A 284 -14.28 -11.88 23.83
N ASN A 285 -15.01 -11.35 22.86
CA ASN A 285 -15.22 -9.90 22.72
C ASN A 285 -16.33 -9.44 23.67
N VAL A 286 -16.03 -9.37 24.97
CA VAL A 286 -16.97 -8.86 25.97
C VAL A 286 -16.92 -7.32 25.92
N LEU A 287 -18.01 -6.69 25.48
CA LEU A 287 -18.17 -5.24 25.44
C LEU A 287 -18.59 -4.72 26.82
N SER A 288 -18.03 -3.59 27.24
CA SER A 288 -18.57 -2.82 28.36
C SER A 288 -19.91 -2.19 28.02
N ASP A 289 -20.65 -1.70 29.01
CA ASP A 289 -21.98 -1.10 28.81
C ASP A 289 -21.91 0.08 27.80
N GLY A 290 -20.92 0.96 27.93
CA GLY A 290 -20.72 2.07 26.99
C GLY A 290 -20.36 1.59 25.58
N GLN A 291 -19.52 0.56 25.46
CA GLN A 291 -19.18 -0.05 24.17
C GLN A 291 -20.38 -0.74 23.53
N LYS A 292 -21.22 -1.41 24.37
CA LYS A 292 -22.46 -2.04 23.90
C LYS A 292 -23.47 -1.01 23.39
N ALA A 293 -23.67 0.07 24.14
CA ALA A 293 -24.57 1.17 23.71
C ALA A 293 -24.08 1.79 22.38
N ALA A 294 -22.77 1.99 22.22
CA ALA A 294 -22.19 2.44 20.95
C ALA A 294 -22.43 1.45 19.80
N PHE A 295 -22.22 0.16 20.04
CA PHE A 295 -22.51 -0.90 19.08
C PHE A 295 -23.99 -0.92 18.70
N ASP A 296 -24.89 -0.90 19.68
CA ASP A 296 -26.34 -0.97 19.43
C ASP A 296 -26.81 0.21 18.57
N LYS A 297 -26.31 1.43 18.83
CA LYS A 297 -26.59 2.62 18.03
C LYS A 297 -26.13 2.49 16.58
N MET A 298 -24.92 2.01 16.35
CA MET A 298 -24.38 1.77 15.00
C MET A 298 -25.08 0.61 14.29
N ASN A 299 -25.38 -0.46 15.03
CA ASN A 299 -26.11 -1.61 14.48
C ASN A 299 -27.52 -1.23 14.04
N ALA A 300 -28.21 -0.33 14.76
CA ALA A 300 -29.50 0.18 14.34
C ALA A 300 -29.42 0.90 13.00
N LEU A 301 -28.43 1.78 12.81
CA LEU A 301 -28.19 2.48 11.54
C LEU A 301 -27.86 1.51 10.40
N TYR A 302 -26.99 0.54 10.66
CA TYR A 302 -26.63 -0.47 9.67
C TYR A 302 -27.85 -1.32 9.24
N SER A 303 -28.72 -1.65 10.21
CA SER A 303 -29.89 -2.51 9.97
C SER A 303 -31.00 -1.83 9.16
N GLU A 304 -30.98 -0.49 9.02
CA GLU A 304 -31.90 0.22 8.12
C GLU A 304 -31.69 -0.12 6.64
N GLY A 305 -30.54 -0.69 6.28
CA GLY A 305 -30.21 -1.10 4.92
C GLY A 305 -30.05 0.07 3.94
N LYS A 306 -29.88 1.30 4.44
CA LYS A 306 -29.64 2.52 3.66
C LYS A 306 -28.22 2.98 3.85
N PRO A 307 -27.65 3.74 2.88
CA PRO A 307 -26.37 4.38 3.08
C PRO A 307 -26.40 5.25 4.33
N ALA A 308 -25.60 4.91 5.33
CA ALA A 308 -25.49 5.67 6.57
C ALA A 308 -24.03 5.84 6.96
N ALA A 309 -23.73 6.89 7.69
CA ALA A 309 -22.38 7.15 8.18
C ALA A 309 -22.40 7.51 9.67
N ALA A 310 -21.47 6.94 10.43
CA ALA A 310 -21.26 7.28 11.83
C ALA A 310 -19.81 7.71 12.09
N LEU A 311 -19.66 8.61 13.05
CA LEU A 311 -18.38 9.00 13.63
C LEU A 311 -18.28 8.43 15.04
N LEU A 312 -17.45 7.40 15.23
CA LEU A 312 -17.12 6.82 16.53
C LEU A 312 -15.98 7.66 17.14
N HIS A 313 -16.38 8.64 17.96
CA HIS A 313 -15.47 9.47 18.73
C HIS A 313 -15.24 8.84 20.10
N GLY A 314 -14.03 8.34 20.34
CA GLY A 314 -13.73 7.72 21.62
C GLY A 314 -12.33 8.07 22.09
N ILE A 315 -12.16 8.40 23.35
CA ILE A 315 -10.86 8.73 23.93
C ILE A 315 -9.86 7.58 23.73
N THR A 316 -8.58 7.89 23.81
CA THR A 316 -7.52 6.86 23.72
C THR A 316 -7.71 5.82 24.82
N GLY A 317 -7.67 4.52 24.47
CA GLY A 317 -7.92 3.44 25.43
C GLY A 317 -9.40 3.14 25.71
N SER A 318 -10.36 3.77 25.03
CA SER A 318 -11.80 3.48 25.18
C SER A 318 -12.25 2.14 24.58
N GLY A 319 -11.36 1.45 23.83
CA GLY A 319 -11.67 0.16 23.21
C GLY A 319 -12.43 0.27 21.90
N LYS A 320 -12.27 1.35 21.13
CA LYS A 320 -12.85 1.51 19.77
C LYS A 320 -12.69 0.27 18.91
N THR A 321 -11.50 -0.33 18.90
CA THR A 321 -11.19 -1.53 18.10
C THR A 321 -12.11 -2.71 18.45
N ARG A 322 -12.53 -2.87 19.71
CA ARG A 322 -13.48 -3.92 20.12
C ARG A 322 -14.87 -3.69 19.54
N VAL A 323 -15.33 -2.43 19.56
CA VAL A 323 -16.62 -2.05 18.97
C VAL A 323 -16.59 -2.21 17.46
N ILE A 324 -15.50 -1.81 16.80
CA ILE A 324 -15.26 -2.03 15.36
C ILE A 324 -15.32 -3.53 15.05
N LYS A 325 -14.61 -4.37 15.84
CA LYS A 325 -14.67 -5.83 15.67
C LYS A 325 -16.09 -6.37 15.77
N ALA A 326 -16.86 -5.93 16.76
CA ALA A 326 -18.25 -6.36 16.92
C ALA A 326 -19.12 -5.97 15.71
N MET A 327 -18.90 -4.78 15.14
CA MET A 327 -19.57 -4.36 13.91
C MET A 327 -19.13 -5.20 12.70
N ILE A 328 -17.85 -5.57 12.61
CA ILE A 328 -17.35 -6.47 11.56
C ILE A 328 -18.03 -7.83 11.69
N ASP A 329 -18.06 -8.41 12.91
CA ASP A 329 -18.75 -9.70 13.18
C ASP A 329 -20.22 -9.64 12.71
N ARG A 330 -20.91 -8.54 13.01
CA ARG A 330 -22.32 -8.35 12.62
C ARG A 330 -22.49 -8.31 11.10
N VAL A 331 -21.68 -7.54 10.40
CA VAL A 331 -21.75 -7.39 8.93
C VAL A 331 -21.44 -8.70 8.22
N ILE A 332 -20.46 -9.44 8.73
CA ILE A 332 -20.03 -10.72 8.18
C ILE A 332 -21.11 -11.79 8.42
N SER A 333 -21.79 -11.76 9.57
CA SER A 333 -22.90 -12.69 9.83
C SER A 333 -24.06 -12.51 8.85
N ASP A 334 -24.19 -11.33 8.23
CA ASP A 334 -25.16 -11.07 7.15
C ASP A 334 -24.66 -11.49 5.75
N GLY A 335 -23.49 -12.14 5.64
CA GLY A 335 -22.89 -12.53 4.37
C GLY A 335 -22.36 -11.35 3.55
N LYS A 336 -22.08 -10.23 4.21
CA LYS A 336 -21.50 -9.03 3.57
C LYS A 336 -20.04 -8.87 3.93
N GLY A 337 -19.29 -8.21 3.04
CA GLY A 337 -17.86 -7.96 3.26
C GLY A 337 -17.55 -6.58 3.83
N VAL A 338 -16.32 -6.42 4.33
CA VAL A 338 -15.86 -5.22 5.03
C VAL A 338 -14.53 -4.75 4.46
N ILE A 339 -14.37 -3.45 4.32
CA ILE A 339 -13.08 -2.81 4.07
C ILE A 339 -12.74 -1.98 5.30
N MET A 340 -11.60 -2.27 5.92
CA MET A 340 -11.06 -1.49 7.04
C MET A 340 -9.78 -0.80 6.62
N LEU A 341 -9.80 0.51 6.60
CA LEU A 341 -8.64 1.34 6.35
C LEU A 341 -7.97 1.71 7.67
N VAL A 342 -6.66 1.53 7.71
CA VAL A 342 -5.81 1.93 8.83
C VAL A 342 -4.63 2.76 8.30
N PRO A 343 -4.11 3.74 9.06
CA PRO A 343 -2.91 4.47 8.66
C PRO A 343 -1.71 3.54 8.50
N GLU A 344 -0.77 3.87 7.61
CA GLU A 344 0.42 3.03 7.36
C GLU A 344 1.20 2.71 8.64
N ILE A 345 1.30 3.68 9.55
CA ILE A 345 1.99 3.54 10.84
C ILE A 345 1.23 2.62 11.81
N ALA A 346 -0.11 2.55 11.69
CA ALA A 346 -0.95 1.71 12.54
C ALA A 346 -1.11 0.28 11.98
N LEU A 347 -0.70 0.04 10.73
CA LEU A 347 -0.70 -1.31 10.13
C LEU A 347 0.49 -2.13 10.64
N THR A 348 0.50 -2.35 11.94
CA THR A 348 1.53 -3.15 12.62
C THR A 348 1.22 -4.63 12.55
N PRO A 349 2.23 -5.51 12.69
CA PRO A 349 1.99 -6.95 12.81
C PRO A 349 0.99 -7.32 13.91
N GLN A 350 0.88 -6.50 14.95
CA GLN A 350 -0.08 -6.69 16.05
C GLN A 350 -1.52 -6.40 15.61
N THR A 351 -1.76 -5.27 14.94
CA THR A 351 -3.10 -4.91 14.44
C THR A 351 -3.58 -5.95 13.44
N VAL A 352 -2.71 -6.31 12.48
CA VAL A 352 -3.01 -7.36 11.50
C VAL A 352 -3.20 -8.70 12.20
N GLY A 353 -2.30 -9.07 13.12
CA GLY A 353 -2.36 -10.32 13.88
C GLY A 353 -3.64 -10.45 14.71
N TYR A 354 -4.11 -9.38 15.32
CA TYR A 354 -5.38 -9.36 16.05
C TYR A 354 -6.57 -9.75 15.15
N PHE A 355 -6.71 -9.10 14.00
CA PHE A 355 -7.82 -9.40 13.08
C PHE A 355 -7.65 -10.76 12.38
N CYS A 356 -6.43 -11.14 12.00
CA CYS A 356 -6.15 -12.47 11.46
C CYS A 356 -6.43 -13.57 12.50
N GLY A 357 -6.14 -13.32 13.78
CA GLY A 357 -6.47 -14.22 14.88
C GLY A 357 -7.98 -14.38 15.08
N CYS A 358 -8.75 -13.29 14.91
CA CYS A 358 -10.20 -13.29 15.05
C CYS A 358 -10.92 -13.94 13.84
N PHE A 359 -10.44 -13.71 12.62
CA PHE A 359 -11.20 -14.01 11.39
C PHE A 359 -10.48 -14.99 10.43
N GLY A 360 -9.26 -15.40 10.77
CA GLY A 360 -8.51 -16.40 10.00
C GLY A 360 -8.30 -16.02 8.54
N ASP A 361 -8.54 -16.99 7.65
CA ASP A 361 -8.34 -16.85 6.20
C ASP A 361 -9.34 -15.91 5.52
N ARG A 362 -10.38 -15.45 6.21
CA ARG A 362 -11.32 -14.45 5.67
C ARG A 362 -10.68 -13.06 5.52
N VAL A 363 -9.48 -12.84 6.09
CA VAL A 363 -8.77 -11.56 6.04
C VAL A 363 -7.81 -11.52 4.85
N ALA A 364 -7.90 -10.47 4.05
CA ALA A 364 -6.91 -10.08 3.07
C ALA A 364 -6.25 -8.75 3.49
N VAL A 365 -4.92 -8.69 3.47
CA VAL A 365 -4.17 -7.47 3.83
C VAL A 365 -3.63 -6.82 2.55
N ILE A 366 -3.87 -5.50 2.38
CA ILE A 366 -3.46 -4.74 1.19
C ILE A 366 -2.75 -3.44 1.60
N HIS A 367 -1.45 -3.32 1.31
CA HIS A 367 -0.67 -2.11 1.56
C HIS A 367 0.54 -1.98 0.63
N SER A 368 1.21 -0.80 0.65
CA SER A 368 2.33 -0.45 -0.23
C SER A 368 3.57 -1.34 -0.07
N ASN A 369 3.85 -1.85 1.14
CA ASN A 369 5.04 -2.67 1.44
C ASN A 369 4.94 -4.13 0.99
N LEU A 370 3.78 -4.57 0.49
CA LEU A 370 3.63 -5.88 -0.15
C LEU A 370 4.31 -5.87 -1.51
N SER A 371 4.95 -6.98 -1.87
CA SER A 371 5.41 -7.22 -3.24
C SER A 371 4.23 -7.18 -4.22
N GLN A 372 4.50 -6.93 -5.50
CA GLN A 372 3.45 -6.92 -6.53
C GLN A 372 2.68 -8.25 -6.59
N GLY A 373 3.37 -9.38 -6.40
CA GLY A 373 2.75 -10.69 -6.37
C GLY A 373 1.84 -10.92 -5.16
N GLU A 374 2.27 -10.53 -3.95
CA GLU A 374 1.47 -10.63 -2.73
C GLU A 374 0.22 -9.76 -2.81
N ARG A 375 0.35 -8.53 -3.34
CA ARG A 375 -0.77 -7.61 -3.55
C ARG A 375 -1.78 -8.17 -4.56
N TYR A 376 -1.29 -8.76 -5.64
CA TYR A 376 -2.14 -9.40 -6.65
C TYR A 376 -2.86 -10.62 -6.10
N ASP A 377 -2.17 -11.47 -5.32
CA ASP A 377 -2.77 -12.65 -4.70
C ASP A 377 -3.84 -12.24 -3.67
N ALA A 378 -3.59 -11.22 -2.83
CA ALA A 378 -4.59 -10.68 -1.91
C ALA A 378 -5.82 -10.12 -2.66
N TRP A 379 -5.60 -9.35 -3.73
CA TRP A 379 -6.65 -8.79 -4.58
C TRP A 379 -7.51 -9.91 -5.22
N LYS A 380 -6.88 -10.98 -5.75
CA LYS A 380 -7.59 -12.12 -6.33
C LYS A 380 -8.46 -12.85 -5.30
N ARG A 381 -7.94 -13.08 -4.10
CA ARG A 381 -8.70 -13.70 -3.01
C ARG A 381 -9.98 -12.92 -2.71
N VAL A 382 -9.88 -11.59 -2.63
CA VAL A 382 -11.05 -10.72 -2.41
C VAL A 382 -12.02 -10.80 -3.60
N ARG A 383 -11.52 -10.72 -4.83
CA ARG A 383 -12.33 -10.76 -6.05
C ARG A 383 -13.07 -12.08 -6.20
N ARG A 384 -12.45 -13.21 -5.84
CA ARG A 384 -13.08 -14.55 -5.86
C ARG A 384 -14.08 -14.73 -4.73
N GLY A 385 -13.95 -13.99 -3.63
CA GLY A 385 -14.74 -14.13 -2.42
C GLY A 385 -14.13 -15.09 -1.41
N ASP A 386 -12.85 -15.48 -1.59
CA ASP A 386 -12.10 -16.31 -0.64
C ASP A 386 -11.73 -15.50 0.62
N ALA A 387 -11.76 -14.16 0.51
CA ALA A 387 -11.62 -13.23 1.62
C ALA A 387 -12.67 -12.13 1.50
N ASP A 388 -13.39 -11.86 2.55
CA ASP A 388 -14.46 -10.86 2.63
C ASP A 388 -14.16 -9.71 3.60
N ILE A 389 -13.05 -9.79 4.34
CA ILE A 389 -12.52 -8.71 5.16
C ILE A 389 -11.22 -8.24 4.55
N VAL A 390 -11.18 -6.97 4.17
CA VAL A 390 -9.97 -6.33 3.67
C VAL A 390 -9.45 -5.35 4.70
N ILE A 391 -8.21 -5.52 5.13
CA ILE A 391 -7.52 -4.57 6.02
C ILE A 391 -6.35 -3.99 5.25
N GLY A 392 -6.21 -2.68 5.29
CA GLY A 392 -5.09 -2.08 4.59
C GLY A 392 -4.98 -0.58 4.72
N THR A 393 -4.01 -0.03 4.01
CA THR A 393 -3.81 1.41 3.95
C THR A 393 -4.76 2.04 2.92
N ARG A 394 -4.60 3.32 2.67
CA ARG A 394 -5.42 4.11 1.73
C ARG A 394 -5.83 3.36 0.45
N SER A 395 -4.91 2.61 -0.17
CA SER A 395 -5.18 1.90 -1.43
C SER A 395 -6.14 0.72 -1.28
N ALA A 396 -6.34 0.19 -0.08
CA ALA A 396 -7.29 -0.91 0.16
C ALA A 396 -8.75 -0.50 -0.10
N ILE A 397 -9.03 0.80 -0.16
CA ILE A 397 -10.36 1.33 -0.51
C ILE A 397 -10.86 0.85 -1.88
N PHE A 398 -9.96 0.43 -2.78
CA PHE A 398 -10.29 -0.07 -4.11
C PHE A 398 -10.47 -1.58 -4.18
N ALA A 399 -10.35 -2.30 -3.07
CA ALA A 399 -10.49 -3.75 -3.05
C ALA A 399 -11.86 -4.20 -3.62
N PRO A 400 -11.90 -5.24 -4.47
CA PRO A 400 -13.10 -5.68 -5.19
C PRO A 400 -13.99 -6.57 -4.31
N VAL A 401 -14.44 -6.06 -3.18
CA VAL A 401 -15.34 -6.76 -2.28
C VAL A 401 -16.71 -6.90 -2.94
N LYS A 402 -17.17 -8.13 -3.18
CA LYS A 402 -18.38 -8.44 -3.96
C LYS A 402 -19.65 -7.86 -3.34
N ASN A 403 -19.88 -8.14 -2.07
CA ASN A 403 -21.06 -7.72 -1.32
C ASN A 403 -20.65 -6.79 -0.19
N LEU A 404 -20.26 -5.57 -0.53
CA LEU A 404 -19.77 -4.60 0.43
C LEU A 404 -20.87 -4.18 1.40
N GLY A 405 -20.68 -4.43 2.70
CA GLY A 405 -21.61 -4.07 3.77
C GLY A 405 -21.12 -2.93 4.65
N MET A 406 -19.80 -2.77 4.80
CA MET A 406 -19.24 -1.70 5.64
C MET A 406 -17.86 -1.25 5.14
N ILE A 407 -17.60 0.05 5.28
CA ILE A 407 -16.26 0.62 5.17
C ILE A 407 -15.92 1.29 6.49
N VAL A 408 -14.81 0.88 7.11
CA VAL A 408 -14.25 1.48 8.32
C VAL A 408 -13.04 2.31 7.94
N ILE A 409 -12.95 3.54 8.45
CA ILE A 409 -11.74 4.38 8.36
C ILE A 409 -11.31 4.67 9.80
N ASP A 410 -10.31 3.93 10.27
CA ASP A 410 -9.76 4.13 11.62
C ASP A 410 -8.71 5.25 11.61
N GLU A 411 -8.61 5.99 12.72
CA GLU A 411 -7.81 7.22 12.82
C GLU A 411 -8.09 8.17 11.63
N GLU A 412 -9.36 8.46 11.37
CA GLU A 412 -9.85 9.14 10.17
C GLU A 412 -9.21 10.51 9.90
N GLN A 413 -8.71 11.17 10.96
CA GLN A 413 -8.03 12.46 10.86
C GLN A 413 -6.66 12.40 10.19
N GLU A 414 -6.13 11.18 9.92
CA GLU A 414 -4.81 11.02 9.36
C GLU A 414 -4.73 11.54 7.91
N HIS A 415 -3.76 12.41 7.67
CA HIS A 415 -3.55 13.02 6.36
C HIS A 415 -3.14 12.02 5.28
N THR A 416 -2.60 10.84 5.67
CA THR A 416 -2.18 9.79 4.74
C THR A 416 -3.33 9.19 3.92
N TYR A 417 -4.58 9.46 4.31
CA TYR A 417 -5.76 9.11 3.52
C TYR A 417 -5.97 9.99 2.28
N LYS A 418 -5.29 11.14 2.18
CA LYS A 418 -5.18 11.91 0.93
C LYS A 418 -4.00 11.39 0.09
N SER A 419 -4.22 11.17 -1.21
CA SER A 419 -3.16 10.77 -2.12
C SER A 419 -2.26 11.95 -2.46
N ASP A 420 -0.95 11.78 -2.33
CA ASP A 420 0.07 12.75 -2.74
C ASP A 420 0.44 12.61 -4.22
N THR A 421 0.19 11.44 -4.81
CA THR A 421 0.40 11.14 -6.22
C THR A 421 -0.93 11.13 -6.98
N ASP A 422 -0.88 11.35 -8.29
CA ASP A 422 -2.06 11.28 -9.14
C ASP A 422 -2.56 9.84 -9.31
N PRO A 423 -3.89 9.69 -9.24
CA PRO A 423 -4.97 10.64 -8.91
C PRO A 423 -4.95 11.07 -7.43
N LYS A 424 -5.09 12.37 -7.18
CA LYS A 424 -5.06 12.96 -5.82
C LYS A 424 -6.40 12.80 -5.09
N TYR A 425 -6.86 11.56 -4.92
CA TYR A 425 -8.11 11.26 -4.21
C TYR A 425 -7.99 11.32 -2.70
N LEU A 426 -9.11 11.53 -2.03
CA LEU A 426 -9.28 11.35 -0.58
C LEU A 426 -10.06 10.06 -0.33
N ALA A 427 -9.54 9.16 0.50
CA ALA A 427 -10.17 7.87 0.76
C ALA A 427 -11.60 8.00 1.33
N HIS A 428 -11.87 9.04 2.11
CA HIS A 428 -13.20 9.36 2.65
C HIS A 428 -14.23 9.60 1.55
N ASP A 429 -13.85 10.32 0.48
CA ASP A 429 -14.77 10.63 -0.62
C ASP A 429 -15.03 9.39 -1.48
N VAL A 430 -13.99 8.57 -1.69
CA VAL A 430 -14.14 7.27 -2.35
C VAL A 430 -15.02 6.33 -1.51
N ALA A 431 -14.82 6.28 -0.18
CA ALA A 431 -15.64 5.49 0.73
C ALA A 431 -17.11 5.92 0.65
N ARG A 432 -17.37 7.23 0.70
CA ARG A 432 -18.71 7.80 0.61
C ARG A 432 -19.38 7.46 -0.72
N PHE A 433 -18.66 7.58 -1.83
CA PHE A 433 -19.15 7.17 -3.15
C PHE A 433 -19.53 5.68 -3.17
N ARG A 434 -18.61 4.80 -2.71
CA ARG A 434 -18.85 3.36 -2.67
C ARG A 434 -20.03 2.98 -1.78
N CYS A 435 -20.10 3.53 -0.57
CA CYS A 435 -21.22 3.29 0.36
C CYS A 435 -22.54 3.77 -0.24
N GLY A 436 -22.57 4.95 -0.87
CA GLY A 436 -23.75 5.47 -1.56
C GLY A 436 -24.26 4.56 -2.66
N LYS A 437 -23.35 3.96 -3.43
CA LYS A 437 -23.69 3.03 -4.54
C LYS A 437 -24.09 1.63 -4.08
N THR A 438 -23.63 1.17 -2.93
CA THR A 438 -23.85 -0.21 -2.47
C THR A 438 -24.84 -0.33 -1.30
N GLY A 439 -25.25 0.79 -0.70
CA GLY A 439 -26.02 0.76 0.54
C GLY A 439 -25.20 0.37 1.77
N ALA A 440 -23.86 0.38 1.67
CA ALA A 440 -22.97 0.00 2.76
C ALA A 440 -22.90 1.08 3.84
N PHE A 441 -22.59 0.66 5.07
CA PHE A 441 -22.40 1.52 6.22
C PHE A 441 -20.98 2.09 6.25
N MET A 442 -20.83 3.40 6.47
CA MET A 442 -19.53 4.06 6.61
C MET A 442 -19.26 4.37 8.09
N LEU A 443 -18.20 3.80 8.63
CA LEU A 443 -17.76 4.02 10.01
C LEU A 443 -16.43 4.77 10.04
N LEU A 444 -16.44 6.00 10.54
CA LEU A 444 -15.24 6.77 10.85
C LEU A 444 -14.91 6.58 12.33
N SER A 445 -13.66 6.35 12.66
CA SER A 445 -13.21 6.13 14.05
C SER A 445 -12.02 7.03 14.36
N SER A 446 -12.07 7.73 15.46
CA SER A 446 -10.99 8.60 15.94
C SER A 446 -11.08 8.90 17.43
N ALA A 447 -9.92 9.18 18.05
CA ALA A 447 -9.84 9.82 19.35
C ALA A 447 -9.82 11.35 19.22
N THR A 448 -9.43 11.85 18.08
CA THR A 448 -9.28 13.28 17.74
C THR A 448 -9.83 13.50 16.33
N PRO A 449 -11.16 13.44 16.15
CA PRO A 449 -11.77 13.58 14.83
C PRO A 449 -11.31 14.83 14.11
N SER A 450 -11.21 14.76 12.79
CA SER A 450 -10.97 15.95 11.97
C SER A 450 -12.11 16.95 12.13
N LEU A 451 -11.78 18.23 12.08
CA LEU A 451 -12.80 19.31 12.19
C LEU A 451 -13.92 19.11 11.16
N GLY A 452 -13.56 18.66 9.93
CA GLY A 452 -14.54 18.41 8.89
C GLY A 452 -15.49 17.25 9.21
N SER A 453 -15.02 16.15 9.77
CA SER A 453 -15.87 15.02 10.16
C SER A 453 -16.70 15.34 11.40
N TYR A 454 -16.10 16.02 12.37
CA TYR A 454 -16.80 16.44 13.58
C TYR A 454 -17.93 17.45 13.27
N CYS A 455 -17.65 18.44 12.41
CA CYS A 455 -18.67 19.39 11.96
C CYS A 455 -19.86 18.67 11.28
N LYS A 456 -19.60 17.71 10.41
CA LYS A 456 -20.66 16.90 9.78
C LYS A 456 -21.45 16.09 10.80
N ALA A 457 -20.80 15.62 11.87
CA ALA A 457 -21.49 14.92 12.95
C ALA A 457 -22.39 15.86 13.76
N VAL A 458 -21.91 17.06 14.09
CA VAL A 458 -22.74 18.09 14.77
C VAL A 458 -23.91 18.53 13.91
N GLN A 459 -23.74 18.61 12.59
CA GLN A 459 -24.81 18.94 11.64
C GLN A 459 -25.79 17.78 11.39
N GLY A 460 -25.57 16.60 11.98
CA GLY A 460 -26.41 15.42 11.79
C GLY A 460 -26.23 14.69 10.47
N ILE A 461 -25.20 15.06 9.66
CA ILE A 461 -24.85 14.35 8.41
C ILE A 461 -24.22 13.00 8.75
N TYR A 462 -23.40 12.95 9.80
CA TYR A 462 -22.91 11.71 10.41
C TYR A 462 -23.57 11.52 11.76
N THR A 463 -23.84 10.29 12.15
CA THR A 463 -24.30 10.01 13.50
C THR A 463 -23.12 10.02 14.46
N LEU A 464 -23.09 10.92 15.44
CA LEU A 464 -22.05 10.92 16.47
C LEU A 464 -22.31 9.80 17.46
N VAL A 465 -21.30 8.96 17.68
CA VAL A 465 -21.26 7.89 18.68
C VAL A 465 -20.04 8.12 19.56
N GLU A 466 -20.25 8.27 20.87
CA GLU A 466 -19.18 8.66 21.79
C GLU A 466 -18.81 7.53 22.75
N LEU A 467 -17.52 7.41 23.04
CA LEU A 467 -16.94 6.53 24.06
C LEU A 467 -16.05 7.37 24.97
N ASN A 468 -16.65 7.89 26.05
CA ASN A 468 -16.02 8.86 26.95
C ASN A 468 -15.23 8.24 28.10
N GLU A 469 -15.26 6.91 28.25
CA GLU A 469 -14.58 6.19 29.31
C GLU A 469 -13.45 5.30 28.77
N ARG A 470 -12.35 5.21 29.52
CA ARG A 470 -11.28 4.23 29.24
C ARG A 470 -11.74 2.83 29.65
N TYR A 471 -11.33 1.85 28.88
CA TYR A 471 -11.54 0.45 29.24
C TYR A 471 -10.81 0.13 30.56
N GLY A 472 -11.48 -0.51 31.51
CA GLY A 472 -10.91 -0.82 32.83
C GLY A 472 -10.88 0.33 33.83
N GLY A 473 -11.50 1.49 33.54
CA GLY A 473 -11.61 2.62 34.48
C GLY A 473 -10.31 3.41 34.69
N ALA A 474 -9.31 3.26 33.81
CA ALA A 474 -8.05 4.01 33.88
C ALA A 474 -8.30 5.52 33.74
N LYS A 475 -7.66 6.30 34.60
CA LYS A 475 -7.77 7.78 34.58
C LYS A 475 -6.90 8.37 33.45
N LEU A 476 -7.29 9.52 32.95
CA LEU A 476 -6.42 10.32 32.08
C LEU A 476 -5.21 10.81 32.90
N PRO A 477 -4.00 10.87 32.29
CA PRO A 477 -2.82 11.39 32.97
C PRO A 477 -2.95 12.89 33.24
N GLU A 478 -2.26 13.35 34.28
CA GLU A 478 -2.09 14.78 34.54
C GLU A 478 -1.19 15.41 33.46
N VAL A 479 -1.59 16.57 32.94
CA VAL A 479 -0.85 17.29 31.91
C VAL A 479 -0.17 18.50 32.52
N VAL A 480 1.17 18.52 32.46
CA VAL A 480 1.99 19.64 32.94
C VAL A 480 2.64 20.33 31.76
N ILE A 481 2.46 21.65 31.63
CA ILE A 481 3.06 22.48 30.61
C ILE A 481 4.27 23.20 31.19
N SER A 482 5.47 22.91 30.66
CA SER A 482 6.72 23.57 31.04
C SER A 482 7.03 24.68 30.05
N ALA A 483 7.18 25.91 30.57
CA ALA A 483 7.47 27.08 29.74
C ALA A 483 8.99 27.16 29.46
N MET A 484 9.44 26.66 28.34
CA MET A 484 10.85 26.66 27.91
C MET A 484 11.43 28.07 27.78
N ARG A 485 10.60 29.11 27.65
CA ARG A 485 11.01 30.51 27.67
C ARG A 485 11.58 30.91 29.04
N SER A 486 10.91 30.56 30.12
CA SER A 486 11.37 30.83 31.49
C SER A 486 12.64 30.04 31.80
N GLU A 487 12.74 28.79 31.33
CA GLU A 487 13.94 27.98 31.43
C GLU A 487 15.14 28.65 30.75
N ALA A 488 14.97 29.18 29.53
CA ALA A 488 16.02 29.89 28.80
C ALA A 488 16.45 31.18 29.49
N GLN A 489 15.53 31.93 30.11
CA GLN A 489 15.83 33.12 30.90
C GLN A 489 16.62 32.78 32.18
N ALA A 490 16.36 31.62 32.77
CA ALA A 490 17.10 31.08 33.91
C ALA A 490 18.44 30.44 33.54
N GLY A 491 18.86 30.48 32.24
CA GLY A 491 20.12 29.94 31.75
C GLY A 491 20.08 28.48 31.31
N ASN A 492 18.95 27.81 31.36
CA ASN A 492 18.82 26.45 30.86
C ASN A 492 18.78 26.42 29.33
N THR A 493 19.84 25.95 28.70
CA THR A 493 19.95 25.81 27.23
C THR A 493 19.63 24.40 26.71
N SER A 494 19.37 23.44 27.61
CA SER A 494 18.99 22.07 27.27
C SER A 494 17.63 22.03 26.55
N PRO A 495 17.39 21.10 25.60
CA PRO A 495 16.09 20.85 25.06
C PRO A 495 15.12 20.25 26.09
N ILE A 496 15.62 19.76 27.22
CA ILE A 496 14.88 19.15 28.32
C ILE A 496 14.77 20.18 29.44
N GLY A 497 13.53 20.64 29.73
CA GLY A 497 13.27 21.58 30.82
C GLY A 497 13.43 20.93 32.18
N SER A 498 13.58 21.76 33.22
CA SER A 498 13.81 21.32 34.59
C SER A 498 12.68 20.41 35.13
N VAL A 499 11.43 20.72 34.79
CA VAL A 499 10.26 19.92 35.19
C VAL A 499 10.31 18.52 34.54
N LEU A 500 10.54 18.43 33.25
CA LEU A 500 10.62 17.12 32.57
C LEU A 500 11.83 16.32 33.08
N ARG A 501 12.95 16.99 33.34
CA ARG A 501 14.13 16.35 33.93
C ARG A 501 13.82 15.73 35.28
N GLY A 502 13.19 16.46 36.21
CA GLY A 502 12.84 15.96 37.53
C GLY A 502 11.89 14.76 37.46
N GLU A 503 10.89 14.79 36.55
CA GLU A 503 9.98 13.66 36.38
C GLU A 503 10.68 12.43 35.76
N LEU A 504 11.57 12.62 34.78
CA LEU A 504 12.38 11.52 34.22
C LEU A 504 13.26 10.85 35.29
N GLU A 505 13.91 11.65 36.14
CA GLU A 505 14.72 11.15 37.26
C GLU A 505 13.87 10.37 38.26
N ARG A 506 12.66 10.85 38.58
CA ARG A 506 11.72 10.19 39.50
C ARG A 506 11.27 8.85 38.92
N VAL A 507 10.75 8.84 37.67
CA VAL A 507 10.22 7.62 37.04
C VAL A 507 11.32 6.55 36.88
N TYR A 508 12.55 6.96 36.54
CA TYR A 508 13.68 6.05 36.43
C TYR A 508 14.05 5.43 37.78
N LYS A 509 14.05 6.22 38.87
CA LYS A 509 14.29 5.71 40.23
C LYS A 509 13.19 4.74 40.67
N ASP A 510 11.94 4.99 40.28
CA ASP A 510 10.81 4.14 40.60
C ASP A 510 10.79 2.84 39.77
N GLY A 511 11.73 2.65 38.85
CA GLY A 511 11.83 1.47 37.99
C GLY A 511 10.77 1.40 36.89
N ASN A 512 10.09 2.52 36.61
CA ASN A 512 9.09 2.64 35.57
C ASN A 512 9.70 3.13 34.23
N GLN A 513 8.93 3.02 33.18
CA GLN A 513 9.35 3.42 31.81
C GLN A 513 8.84 4.80 31.45
N SER A 514 9.60 5.49 30.59
CA SER A 514 9.22 6.78 30.03
C SER A 514 9.23 6.77 28.51
N ILE A 515 8.33 7.53 27.90
CA ILE A 515 8.36 7.84 26.47
C ILE A 515 8.76 9.31 26.31
N VAL A 516 9.80 9.58 25.52
CA VAL A 516 10.19 10.94 25.15
C VAL A 516 9.88 11.14 23.67
N PHE A 517 8.90 11.97 23.41
CA PHE A 517 8.45 12.28 22.08
C PHE A 517 9.08 13.57 21.58
N LEU A 518 9.78 13.50 20.46
CA LEU A 518 10.29 14.67 19.77
C LEU A 518 9.30 15.05 18.63
N ASN A 519 8.65 16.19 18.77
CA ASN A 519 7.76 16.71 17.76
C ASN A 519 8.58 17.20 16.54
N ARG A 520 8.96 16.26 15.66
CA ARG A 520 9.72 16.55 14.44
C ARG A 520 8.94 16.05 13.22
N ARG A 521 8.21 16.95 12.53
CA ARG A 521 7.75 16.71 11.16
C ARG A 521 8.42 17.71 10.22
N GLY A 522 8.97 17.18 9.13
CA GLY A 522 9.45 17.94 7.97
C GLY A 522 10.80 18.62 8.17
N TYR A 523 11.46 18.86 7.05
CA TYR A 523 12.73 19.57 6.91
C TYR A 523 12.60 21.10 7.09
N SER A 524 11.57 21.62 7.75
CA SER A 524 11.52 23.05 8.03
C SER A 524 12.47 23.38 9.17
N ASN A 525 13.72 23.60 8.81
CA ASN A 525 14.71 24.22 9.67
C ASN A 525 14.32 25.69 9.87
N THR A 526 13.34 25.99 10.72
CA THR A 526 12.99 27.35 11.06
C THR A 526 13.91 27.88 12.15
N VAL A 527 14.19 29.17 12.12
CA VAL A 527 14.90 29.87 13.17
C VAL A 527 13.89 30.65 14.00
N SER A 528 13.83 30.40 15.32
CA SER A 528 12.97 31.12 16.24
C SER A 528 13.78 31.78 17.36
N CYS A 529 13.25 32.85 17.89
CA CYS A 529 13.85 33.51 19.04
C CYS A 529 13.61 32.67 20.30
N ARG A 530 14.65 32.45 21.12
CA ARG A 530 14.52 31.73 22.41
C ARG A 530 13.74 32.51 23.47
N ILE A 531 13.72 33.83 23.35
CA ILE A 531 13.12 34.71 24.37
C ILE A 531 11.64 34.97 24.09
N CYS A 532 11.25 35.35 22.86
CA CYS A 532 9.85 35.62 22.54
C CYS A 532 9.13 34.43 21.87
N GLY A 533 9.84 33.40 21.45
CA GLY A 533 9.29 32.24 20.77
C GLY A 533 8.99 32.44 19.28
N GLU A 534 8.96 33.68 18.78
CA GLU A 534 8.57 34.00 17.41
C GLU A 534 9.59 33.45 16.39
N ALA A 535 9.07 32.84 15.33
CA ALA A 535 9.85 32.41 14.17
C ALA A 535 10.15 33.61 13.25
N ILE A 536 11.30 33.59 12.58
CA ILE A 536 11.63 34.60 11.58
C ILE A 536 10.72 34.39 10.36
N LYS A 537 9.88 35.40 10.06
CA LYS A 537 8.89 35.36 9.00
C LYS A 537 9.35 36.06 7.72
N CYS A 538 8.84 35.62 6.59
CA CYS A 538 9.04 36.30 5.31
C CYS A 538 8.30 37.65 5.29
N PRO A 539 8.98 38.76 4.91
CA PRO A 539 8.31 40.07 4.88
C PRO A 539 7.21 40.15 3.79
N HIS A 540 7.24 39.31 2.78
CA HIS A 540 6.30 39.33 1.66
C HIS A 540 5.13 38.35 1.84
N CYS A 541 5.37 37.18 2.43
CA CYS A 541 4.38 36.09 2.53
C CYS A 541 3.89 35.87 3.96
N SER A 542 4.53 36.49 4.96
CA SER A 542 4.24 36.29 6.41
C SER A 542 4.43 34.84 6.92
N VAL A 543 4.91 33.91 6.08
CA VAL A 543 5.24 32.52 6.45
C VAL A 543 6.62 32.45 7.09
N SER A 544 6.85 31.41 7.90
CA SER A 544 8.15 31.19 8.52
C SER A 544 9.22 30.89 7.48
N LEU A 545 10.40 31.52 7.61
CA LEU A 545 11.53 31.28 6.72
C LEU A 545 12.22 29.95 7.05
N THR A 546 12.56 29.19 6.02
CA THR A 546 13.31 27.95 6.15
C THR A 546 14.80 28.20 6.19
N TYR A 547 15.47 27.66 7.18
CA TYR A 547 16.93 27.78 7.35
C TYR A 547 17.65 26.70 6.56
N HIS A 548 18.54 27.11 5.68
CA HIS A 548 19.41 26.25 4.89
C HIS A 548 20.86 26.44 5.31
N THR A 549 21.54 25.35 5.65
CA THR A 549 23.00 25.38 5.88
C THR A 549 23.73 25.13 4.58
N ARG A 550 24.67 26.02 4.22
CA ARG A 550 25.70 25.71 3.25
C ARG A 550 26.85 25.03 3.99
N ARG A 551 26.97 23.72 3.89
CA ARG A 551 28.16 23.01 4.32
C ARG A 551 29.26 23.34 3.34
N PRO A 552 30.45 23.87 3.79
CA PRO A 552 31.59 24.00 2.89
C PRO A 552 31.95 22.62 2.33
N LEU A 553 32.18 22.53 1.02
CA LEU A 553 32.71 21.34 0.38
C LEU A 553 34.08 21.04 1.01
N GLY A 554 34.21 19.91 1.73
CA GLY A 554 35.46 19.46 2.33
C GLY A 554 35.57 19.55 3.86
N ALA A 555 34.51 19.92 4.59
CA ALA A 555 34.56 19.89 6.05
C ALA A 555 34.36 18.45 6.55
N ASP A 556 35.40 17.85 7.11
CA ASP A 556 35.39 16.54 7.74
C ASP A 556 34.58 16.53 9.04
N SER A 557 34.16 15.34 9.45
CA SER A 557 33.34 15.10 10.66
C SER A 557 33.98 15.58 11.97
N ALA A 558 35.27 15.84 11.98
CA ALA A 558 36.01 16.37 13.14
C ALA A 558 35.69 17.87 13.46
N ASP A 559 35.18 18.65 12.49
CA ASP A 559 34.85 20.06 12.68
C ASP A 559 33.39 20.33 13.13
N ALA A 560 32.65 19.29 13.43
CA ALA A 560 31.24 19.39 13.80
C ALA A 560 30.95 20.34 14.98
N PRO A 561 31.76 20.41 16.07
CA PRO A 561 31.53 21.34 17.17
C PRO A 561 31.70 22.81 16.77
N GLN A 562 32.71 23.12 15.98
CA GLN A 562 32.99 24.53 15.51
C GLN A 562 31.95 24.99 14.48
N TYR A 563 31.47 24.07 13.62
CA TYR A 563 30.39 24.33 12.66
C TYR A 563 29.06 24.64 13.37
N LEU A 564 28.74 23.90 14.44
CA LEU A 564 27.56 24.16 15.25
C LEU A 564 27.60 25.53 15.95
N ALA A 565 28.77 25.95 16.38
CA ALA A 565 28.98 27.29 16.98
C ALA A 565 28.82 28.43 15.97
N ARG A 566 29.15 28.18 14.69
CA ARG A 566 29.11 29.20 13.60
C ARG A 566 27.88 29.08 12.69
N ARG A 567 26.84 28.41 13.10
CA ARG A 567 25.59 28.23 12.29
C ARG A 567 25.03 29.53 11.74
N ARG A 568 25.22 30.64 12.45
CA ARG A 568 24.75 31.98 12.05
C ARG A 568 25.47 32.51 10.81
N GLU A 569 26.77 32.22 10.67
CA GLU A 569 27.62 32.70 9.58
C GLU A 569 27.37 31.96 8.25
N TYR A 570 27.02 30.69 8.32
CA TYR A 570 26.88 29.82 7.15
C TYR A 570 25.44 29.54 6.73
N GLY A 571 24.45 30.05 7.46
CA GLY A 571 23.02 29.76 7.21
C GLY A 571 22.33 30.88 6.42
N ILE A 572 21.43 30.47 5.53
CA ILE A 572 20.54 31.34 4.77
C ILE A 572 19.10 30.98 5.12
N LEU A 573 18.32 32.00 5.41
CA LEU A 573 16.85 31.88 5.51
C LEU A 573 16.25 32.05 4.12
N ALA A 574 15.37 31.16 3.70
CA ALA A 574 14.70 31.22 2.41
C ALA A 574 13.19 31.04 2.54
N CYS A 575 12.43 31.77 1.78
CA CYS A 575 11.00 31.57 1.61
C CYS A 575 10.76 30.70 0.37
N HIS A 576 10.09 29.55 0.54
CA HIS A 576 9.78 28.65 -0.56
C HIS A 576 8.59 29.11 -1.42
N TYR A 577 7.83 30.13 -0.99
CA TYR A 577 6.71 30.68 -1.76
C TYR A 577 7.15 31.78 -2.73
N CYS A 578 7.93 32.76 -2.27
CA CYS A 578 8.31 33.90 -3.10
C CYS A 578 9.80 33.96 -3.45
N GLY A 579 10.61 32.99 -2.97
CA GLY A 579 12.04 32.97 -3.22
C GLY A 579 12.88 33.98 -2.41
N TYR A 580 12.26 34.75 -1.49
CA TYR A 580 12.98 35.69 -0.63
C TYR A 580 14.07 34.97 0.15
N ARG A 581 15.26 35.60 0.24
CA ARG A 581 16.43 35.08 0.95
C ARG A 581 17.04 36.12 1.84
N ALA A 582 17.40 35.77 3.07
CA ALA A 582 18.07 36.63 4.03
C ALA A 582 19.10 35.86 4.86
N ARG A 583 20.00 36.55 5.51
CA ARG A 583 20.83 35.99 6.59
C ARG A 583 20.04 35.94 7.88
N VAL A 584 20.44 35.10 8.82
CA VAL A 584 19.86 35.11 10.16
C VAL A 584 20.18 36.45 10.80
N PRO A 585 19.19 37.22 11.27
CA PRO A 585 19.41 38.54 11.86
C PRO A 585 20.24 38.43 13.15
N GLU A 586 20.96 39.51 13.49
CA GLU A 586 21.74 39.54 14.74
C GLU A 586 20.84 39.63 15.96
N LYS A 587 19.77 40.37 15.85
CA LYS A 587 18.79 40.59 16.91
C LYS A 587 17.42 40.15 16.42
N CYS A 588 16.63 39.63 17.35
CA CYS A 588 15.25 39.25 17.04
C CYS A 588 14.44 40.50 16.61
N PRO A 589 13.81 40.48 15.43
CA PRO A 589 13.02 41.62 14.94
C PRO A 589 11.81 41.95 15.80
N PHE A 590 11.39 41.02 16.70
CA PHE A 590 10.22 41.19 17.56
C PHE A 590 10.57 41.70 18.98
N CYS A 591 11.66 41.20 19.58
CA CYS A 591 12.00 41.51 20.98
C CYS A 591 13.42 42.00 21.21
N GLY A 592 14.24 42.13 20.15
CA GLY A 592 15.62 42.61 20.24
C GLY A 592 16.65 41.64 20.82
N ALA A 593 16.24 40.44 21.27
CA ALA A 593 17.15 39.46 21.86
C ALA A 593 18.10 38.84 20.82
N GLU A 594 19.30 38.47 21.24
CA GLU A 594 20.33 37.88 20.38
C GLU A 594 20.35 36.35 20.35
N HIS A 595 19.44 35.73 21.11
CA HIS A 595 19.38 34.26 21.31
C HIS A 595 18.41 33.60 20.37
N PHE A 596 18.92 32.93 19.34
CA PHE A 596 18.12 32.17 18.41
C PHE A 596 18.22 30.67 18.66
N LYS A 597 17.09 29.99 18.47
CA LYS A 597 16.97 28.53 18.40
C LYS A 597 16.93 28.14 16.92
N TYR A 598 17.97 27.50 16.47
CA TYR A 598 17.96 26.84 15.17
C TYR A 598 17.19 25.54 15.34
N MET A 599 15.96 25.48 14.86
CA MET A 599 15.10 24.33 15.02
C MET A 599 15.64 23.16 14.21
N GLY A 600 16.13 22.17 14.89
CA GLY A 600 16.77 20.98 14.35
C GLY A 600 17.46 20.18 15.44
N CYS A 601 16.89 20.14 16.68
CA CYS A 601 17.32 19.17 17.68
C CYS A 601 17.00 17.78 17.12
N GLY A 602 18.04 17.02 16.73
CA GLY A 602 17.87 15.66 16.26
C GLY A 602 17.57 14.72 17.43
N THR A 603 16.94 13.59 17.16
CA THR A 603 16.75 12.51 18.13
C THR A 603 18.07 12.07 18.76
N GLN A 604 19.16 12.09 18.00
CA GLN A 604 20.51 11.80 18.50
C GLN A 604 20.96 12.79 19.59
N GLN A 605 20.76 14.09 19.37
CA GLN A 605 21.14 15.09 20.39
C GLN A 605 20.31 14.98 21.66
N VAL A 606 19.01 14.61 21.54
CA VAL A 606 18.17 14.35 22.70
C VAL A 606 18.60 13.08 23.43
N GLN A 607 19.02 12.06 22.67
CA GLN A 607 19.55 10.82 23.26
C GLN A 607 20.81 11.09 24.08
N GLU A 608 21.79 11.80 23.52
CA GLU A 608 23.03 12.18 24.20
C GLU A 608 22.74 12.98 25.48
N GLU A 609 21.77 13.88 25.44
CA GLU A 609 21.34 14.65 26.60
C GLU A 609 20.66 13.79 27.67
N LEU A 610 19.80 12.84 27.28
CA LEU A 610 19.17 11.89 28.20
C LEU A 610 20.20 10.97 28.87
N GLU A 611 21.17 10.47 28.13
CA GLU A 611 22.26 9.62 28.65
C GLU A 611 23.16 10.41 29.62
N ARG A 612 23.36 11.72 29.37
CA ARG A 612 24.09 12.61 30.28
C ARG A 612 23.30 12.91 31.55
N LEU A 613 22.00 13.09 31.48
CA LEU A 613 21.11 13.39 32.62
C LEU A 613 20.85 12.17 33.50
N LEU A 614 20.76 11.01 32.88
CA LEU A 614 20.44 9.75 33.57
C LEU A 614 21.50 8.68 33.21
N PRO A 615 22.70 8.78 33.86
CA PRO A 615 23.75 7.79 33.65
C PRO A 615 23.28 6.39 34.02
N GLY A 616 23.35 5.45 33.04
CA GLY A 616 22.91 4.07 33.21
C GLY A 616 21.50 3.77 32.72
N ALA A 617 20.70 4.76 32.33
CA ALA A 617 19.40 4.53 31.69
C ALA A 617 19.57 4.02 30.24
N ARG A 618 18.81 2.98 29.91
CA ARG A 618 18.83 2.36 28.59
C ARG A 618 17.86 3.11 27.65
N VAL A 619 18.39 3.97 26.79
CA VAL A 619 17.60 4.75 25.84
C VAL A 619 17.46 3.97 24.54
N LEU A 620 16.24 3.59 24.17
CA LEU A 620 15.91 3.03 22.86
C LEU A 620 15.44 4.12 21.92
N ARG A 621 16.15 4.32 20.79
CA ARG A 621 15.82 5.35 19.81
C ARG A 621 15.03 4.75 18.63
N MET A 622 13.93 5.42 18.26
CA MET A 622 13.05 5.04 17.17
C MET A 622 12.78 6.24 16.25
N ASP A 623 13.53 6.32 15.17
CA ASP A 623 13.41 7.33 14.12
C ASP A 623 13.62 6.72 12.73
N ALA A 624 13.53 7.55 11.68
CA ALA A 624 13.69 7.10 10.29
C ALA A 624 15.06 6.45 10.03
N ASP A 625 16.12 6.88 10.73
CA ASP A 625 17.47 6.35 10.53
C ASP A 625 17.64 4.97 11.16
N THR A 626 16.98 4.73 12.30
CA THR A 626 17.05 3.45 13.04
C THR A 626 16.04 2.42 12.52
N THR A 627 15.06 2.82 11.70
CA THR A 627 13.96 1.96 11.24
C THR A 627 13.98 1.64 9.74
N GLN A 628 15.14 1.76 9.07
CA GLN A 628 15.27 1.52 7.62
C GLN A 628 15.04 0.05 7.21
N THR A 629 15.26 -0.92 8.10
CA THR A 629 15.04 -2.33 7.79
C THR A 629 13.60 -2.76 8.07
N LYS A 630 13.07 -3.69 7.25
CA LYS A 630 11.66 -4.12 7.22
C LYS A 630 11.06 -4.50 8.59
N ASN A 631 11.87 -4.90 9.58
CA ASN A 631 11.39 -5.36 10.89
C ASN A 631 11.94 -4.56 12.08
N ALA A 632 12.80 -3.55 11.85
CA ALA A 632 13.46 -2.82 12.95
C ALA A 632 12.48 -2.12 13.89
N HIS A 633 11.39 -1.56 13.32
CA HIS A 633 10.35 -0.90 14.11
C HIS A 633 9.70 -1.86 15.12
N GLY A 634 9.27 -3.05 14.68
CA GLY A 634 8.66 -4.06 15.53
C GLY A 634 9.61 -4.59 16.60
N GLU A 635 10.89 -4.71 16.28
CA GLU A 635 11.92 -5.19 17.21
C GLU A 635 12.19 -4.20 18.35
N ILE A 636 12.32 -2.90 18.03
CA ILE A 636 12.52 -1.85 19.06
C ILE A 636 11.33 -1.84 20.05
N LEU A 637 10.10 -1.90 19.54
CA LEU A 637 8.90 -1.90 20.36
C LEU A 637 8.78 -3.17 21.21
N ARG A 638 9.15 -4.33 20.66
CA ARG A 638 9.21 -5.60 21.41
C ARG A 638 10.21 -5.51 22.55
N ARG A 639 11.42 -5.02 22.31
CA ARG A 639 12.46 -4.81 23.31
C ARG A 639 11.99 -3.87 24.42
N PHE A 640 11.37 -2.74 24.05
CA PHE A 640 10.84 -1.80 25.04
C PHE A 640 9.74 -2.43 25.91
N ARG A 641 8.80 -3.17 25.30
CA ARG A 641 7.75 -3.88 26.02
C ARG A 641 8.29 -4.92 27.00
N ASN A 642 9.37 -5.60 26.64
CA ASN A 642 10.03 -6.60 27.48
C ASN A 642 10.87 -5.98 28.61
N GLY A 643 10.89 -4.65 28.76
CA GLY A 643 11.70 -3.98 29.80
C GLY A 643 13.19 -3.89 29.46
N GLU A 644 13.59 -4.08 28.19
CA GLU A 644 14.98 -3.96 27.76
C GLU A 644 15.41 -2.49 27.56
N GLY A 645 14.51 -1.54 27.75
CA GLY A 645 14.74 -0.11 27.70
C GLY A 645 13.95 0.63 28.75
N ASP A 646 14.53 1.67 29.33
CA ASP A 646 13.93 2.50 30.38
C ASP A 646 13.27 3.74 29.74
N ILE A 647 13.84 4.24 28.65
CA ILE A 647 13.32 5.39 27.91
C ILE A 647 13.19 5.04 26.43
N LEU A 648 12.00 5.24 25.87
CA LEU A 648 11.77 5.15 24.44
C LEU A 648 11.75 6.58 23.87
N LEU A 649 12.78 6.93 23.11
CA LEU A 649 12.91 8.21 22.43
C LEU A 649 12.50 8.06 20.96
N GLY A 650 11.58 8.88 20.50
CA GLY A 650 11.23 8.82 19.07
C GLY A 650 10.40 9.98 18.57
N THR A 651 10.05 9.88 17.28
CA THR A 651 9.14 10.81 16.60
C THR A 651 7.72 10.18 16.55
N GLN A 652 6.87 10.58 15.65
CA GLN A 652 5.47 10.16 15.56
C GLN A 652 5.22 8.64 15.54
N MET A 653 6.23 7.83 15.22
CA MET A 653 6.12 6.37 15.23
C MET A 653 5.86 5.80 16.63
N VAL A 654 6.28 6.52 17.69
CA VAL A 654 6.12 6.08 19.10
C VAL A 654 4.69 6.30 19.63
N THR A 655 3.93 7.22 18.99
CA THR A 655 2.64 7.66 19.51
C THR A 655 1.45 6.79 19.11
N LYS A 656 1.62 5.82 18.20
CA LYS A 656 0.51 5.10 17.58
C LYS A 656 0.57 3.60 17.81
N GLY A 657 -0.60 3.02 18.11
CA GLY A 657 -0.85 1.58 18.02
C GLY A 657 -0.30 0.69 19.12
N HIS A 658 0.34 1.24 20.18
CA HIS A 658 0.96 0.42 21.22
C HIS A 658 0.50 0.84 22.62
N ASP A 659 0.23 -0.16 23.45
CA ASP A 659 -0.03 -0.01 24.86
C ASP A 659 1.19 -0.53 25.64
N PHE A 660 1.68 0.29 26.59
CA PHE A 660 2.85 -0.01 27.40
C PHE A 660 2.48 0.14 28.88
N PRO A 661 2.16 -0.96 29.57
CA PRO A 661 1.65 -0.93 30.96
C PRO A 661 2.59 -0.26 31.96
N HIS A 662 3.91 -0.27 31.69
CA HIS A 662 4.94 0.27 32.58
C HIS A 662 5.30 1.74 32.27
N VAL A 663 4.67 2.35 31.26
CA VAL A 663 4.92 3.75 30.92
C VAL A 663 4.05 4.66 31.79
N THR A 664 4.69 5.37 32.72
CA THR A 664 4.02 6.32 33.62
C THR A 664 4.29 7.78 33.31
N LEU A 665 5.25 8.06 32.39
CA LEU A 665 5.60 9.41 31.96
C LEU A 665 5.72 9.48 30.43
N VAL A 666 5.11 10.52 29.86
CA VAL A 666 5.32 10.89 28.46
C VAL A 666 5.79 12.34 28.41
N GLY A 667 7.02 12.56 27.97
CA GLY A 667 7.59 13.89 27.76
C GLY A 667 7.49 14.29 26.28
N VAL A 668 6.99 15.49 26.02
CA VAL A 668 6.92 16.07 24.66
C VAL A 668 7.92 17.20 24.53
N ILE A 669 8.91 17.02 23.67
CA ILE A 669 9.91 18.07 23.39
C ILE A 669 9.49 18.88 22.18
N ASN A 670 9.58 20.20 22.26
CA ASN A 670 9.16 21.12 21.20
C ASN A 670 7.68 20.92 20.79
N ALA A 671 6.76 20.91 21.73
CA ALA A 671 5.34 20.65 21.51
C ALA A 671 4.72 21.60 20.46
N ASP A 672 5.14 22.86 20.45
CA ASP A 672 4.66 23.93 19.59
C ASP A 672 5.32 23.97 18.19
N GLN A 673 6.30 23.10 17.92
CA GLN A 673 7.02 23.14 16.63
C GLN A 673 6.10 22.94 15.41
N SER A 674 5.09 22.10 15.54
CA SER A 674 4.13 21.84 14.45
C SER A 674 3.17 23.00 14.18
N LEU A 675 3.02 23.94 15.11
CA LEU A 675 2.23 25.17 14.89
C LEU A 675 2.86 26.12 13.88
N TYR A 676 4.20 26.02 13.68
CA TYR A 676 4.95 26.86 12.73
C TYR A 676 5.03 26.27 11.32
N LEU A 677 4.29 25.18 11.05
CA LEU A 677 4.21 24.62 9.69
C LEU A 677 3.32 25.52 8.82
N ASP A 678 3.72 25.70 7.55
CA ASP A 678 2.95 26.43 6.55
C ASP A 678 1.77 25.58 6.02
N ASP A 679 0.92 25.12 6.93
CA ASP A 679 -0.29 24.33 6.64
C ASP A 679 -1.44 24.92 7.46
N TYR A 680 -2.54 25.27 6.81
CA TYR A 680 -3.74 25.81 7.49
C TYR A 680 -4.29 24.85 8.57
N ARG A 681 -3.94 23.58 8.56
CA ARG A 681 -4.28 22.57 9.56
C ARG A 681 -3.21 22.38 10.62
N ALA A 682 -2.22 23.26 10.73
CA ALA A 682 -1.11 23.10 11.67
C ALA A 682 -1.61 22.98 13.12
N GLU A 683 -2.57 23.81 13.52
CA GLU A 683 -3.18 23.77 14.85
C GLU A 683 -3.96 22.48 15.11
N GLU A 684 -4.82 22.06 14.16
CA GLU A 684 -5.60 20.82 14.25
C GLU A 684 -4.67 19.61 14.37
N LYS A 685 -3.62 19.55 13.56
CA LYS A 685 -2.62 18.48 13.60
C LYS A 685 -1.85 18.44 14.91
N THR A 686 -1.49 19.61 15.43
CA THR A 686 -0.79 19.73 16.71
C THR A 686 -1.67 19.26 17.85
N PHE A 687 -2.92 19.72 17.90
CA PHE A 687 -3.90 19.28 18.89
C PHE A 687 -4.11 17.76 18.85
N SER A 688 -4.36 17.20 17.66
CA SER A 688 -4.55 15.76 17.48
C SER A 688 -3.33 14.95 17.95
N MET A 689 -2.13 15.38 17.58
CA MET A 689 -0.90 14.75 17.98
C MET A 689 -0.71 14.77 19.51
N LEU A 690 -0.85 15.93 20.14
CA LEU A 690 -0.67 16.05 21.60
C LEU A 690 -1.69 15.22 22.35
N THR A 691 -2.95 15.21 21.94
CA THR A 691 -4.01 14.39 22.54
C THR A 691 -3.71 12.89 22.43
N GLN A 692 -3.21 12.44 21.29
CA GLN A 692 -2.81 11.05 21.11
C GLN A 692 -1.61 10.67 22.00
N VAL A 693 -0.64 11.58 22.16
CA VAL A 693 0.54 11.39 23.01
C VAL A 693 0.15 11.33 24.51
N ILE A 694 -0.69 12.26 24.95
CA ILE A 694 -1.25 12.28 26.32
C ILE A 694 -1.92 10.94 26.64
N GLY A 695 -2.63 10.37 25.70
CA GLY A 695 -3.31 9.10 25.87
C GLY A 695 -2.41 7.88 26.06
N ARG A 696 -1.09 8.00 25.95
CA ARG A 696 -0.12 6.89 26.12
C ARG A 696 0.38 6.72 27.53
N ALA A 697 0.25 7.72 28.39
CA ALA A 697 0.53 7.61 29.82
C ALA A 697 -0.74 7.15 30.56
N GLY A 698 -0.59 6.23 31.51
CA GLY A 698 -1.65 5.74 32.41
C GLY A 698 -2.12 4.35 32.13
#